data_9e92442055fe4eb20b39434db432449e
#
_entry.id   9e92442055fe4eb20b39434db432449e
#
_cell.length_a   1.000
_cell.length_b   1.000
_cell.length_c   1.000
_cell.angle_alpha   90.00
_cell.angle_beta   90.00
_cell.angle_gamma   90.00
#
_symmetry.space_group_name_H-M   'P 1'
#
loop_
_entity.id
_entity.type
_entity.pdbx_description
1 polymer ?
#
loop_
_entity_poly.entity_id
_entity_poly.type
_entity_poly.pdbx_seq_one_letter_code
_entity_poly.pdbx_strand_id
1 'polypeptide(L)'
;MDTVLECVAAAHAAGVTVDWASVIGPRPTAGVELPTYAFRHERFWPQTKRARTVEDTGSIETVTGTGPWDTVDPEESRALADSLGVGEEVVEEIVSGLAARRRERAARAQVDGWRYRVVWEAITPPPTAGGTGRWLVLHPAGGPAGLDTVVRALPDCLPLSIPTNTDRTSLARDLVAAVGGDALAGVVVLPGSFGWALTAVQALGDAGIAGPVWCVTTGAVTVDRPTDGAPDPELAAVWGLGRVAALEHPDRWGGLIDLPPTPDADTAALLTAALTSPDEDQLALRDGTLFVRRLREHPALPATATGWKSPGRVLVTGGTGALGGHVARWLAEQGAHEIVLTGRRGPDSPDVSPLVEEIRAAGAERVHVERCDMADRDAVAALLDRHRVDAVFHAAGVPDATPIDEVDDAHLADVWSAKALGAVHLDELTRGWALEAFVVFTSIAGVWGSGRQAVYSAANACADAVVEARRGRGEAGVSVAWGPWSGGGMVTDAGAVELERRGLRVMEPAHALLGLGRALEAGDGAVVVADVEWERFVPAFTSRRPSPLLSTLRALDADGATGGGRTTENAPGSTATGTAADAAESARERLVRRLADRPETERRRALRELVQARATLVLGRSADRAVHVDRPFKDVGFDSLTAVELRNGLNDETGLRLPPSLVFDHPTPRHLADHLHDELFAGLEPGTGPLPSATEQDEARLRDALAAIPFATWQESGLLTAVLALAENDDRTTDAPPRDDAGADAVAAVDADDIGAMDVDALVQLALGDTPS
;
A
#
# COMPACT_ATOMS: atom_id res chain seq x y z
N MET A 1 -54.28 -15.49 -34.89
CA MET A 1 -53.26 -16.17 -34.02
C MET A 1 -52.32 -15.14 -33.45
N ASP A 2 -51.79 -14.21 -34.25
CA ASP A 2 -50.76 -13.23 -33.82
C ASP A 2 -51.27 -12.30 -32.71
N THR A 3 -52.50 -11.79 -32.81
CA THR A 3 -53.08 -10.89 -31.80
C THR A 3 -53.23 -11.55 -30.41
N VAL A 4 -53.50 -12.87 -30.38
CA VAL A 4 -53.58 -13.62 -29.11
C VAL A 4 -52.22 -13.83 -28.50
N LEU A 5 -51.20 -14.12 -29.31
CA LEU A 5 -49.81 -14.27 -28.86
C LEU A 5 -49.26 -12.93 -28.34
N GLU A 6 -49.59 -11.83 -28.98
CA GLU A 6 -49.24 -10.48 -28.51
C GLU A 6 -49.89 -10.13 -27.14
N CYS A 7 -51.16 -10.48 -26.95
CA CYS A 7 -51.85 -10.29 -25.67
C CYS A 7 -51.26 -11.16 -24.55
N VAL A 8 -50.89 -12.41 -24.85
CA VAL A 8 -50.26 -13.34 -23.90
C VAL A 8 -48.84 -12.86 -23.56
N ALA A 9 -48.07 -12.36 -24.55
CA ALA A 9 -46.73 -11.81 -24.35
C ALA A 9 -46.81 -10.52 -23.49
N ALA A 10 -47.80 -9.65 -23.73
CA ALA A 10 -48.02 -8.45 -22.93
C ALA A 10 -48.41 -8.80 -21.48
N ALA A 11 -49.23 -9.80 -21.27
CA ALA A 11 -49.61 -10.29 -19.94
C ALA A 11 -48.37 -10.86 -19.20
N HIS A 12 -47.51 -11.59 -19.91
CA HIS A 12 -46.27 -12.11 -19.35
C HIS A 12 -45.30 -10.98 -18.96
N ALA A 13 -45.15 -9.98 -19.81
CA ALA A 13 -44.34 -8.80 -19.53
C ALA A 13 -44.87 -7.99 -18.34
N ALA A 14 -46.20 -8.05 -18.08
CA ALA A 14 -46.86 -7.49 -16.91
C ALA A 14 -46.75 -8.37 -15.64
N GLY A 15 -45.99 -9.46 -15.66
CA GLY A 15 -45.72 -10.34 -14.52
C GLY A 15 -46.68 -11.52 -14.35
N VAL A 16 -47.58 -11.79 -15.31
CA VAL A 16 -48.43 -12.99 -15.29
C VAL A 16 -47.62 -14.21 -15.70
N THR A 17 -47.66 -15.28 -14.91
CA THR A 17 -46.98 -16.53 -15.23
C THR A 17 -47.67 -17.23 -16.39
N VAL A 18 -46.98 -17.43 -17.54
CA VAL A 18 -47.49 -18.05 -18.74
C VAL A 18 -46.76 -19.36 -18.99
N ASP A 19 -47.49 -20.44 -19.18
CA ASP A 19 -46.95 -21.73 -19.66
C ASP A 19 -46.77 -21.68 -21.19
N TRP A 20 -45.60 -21.26 -21.63
CA TRP A 20 -45.25 -21.08 -23.02
C TRP A 20 -45.25 -22.41 -23.80
N ALA A 21 -45.00 -23.56 -23.14
CA ALA A 21 -45.08 -24.86 -23.78
C ALA A 21 -46.51 -25.22 -24.27
N SER A 22 -47.51 -24.82 -23.46
CA SER A 22 -48.92 -25.01 -23.82
C SER A 22 -49.41 -24.01 -24.88
N VAL A 23 -48.83 -22.81 -24.93
CA VAL A 23 -49.20 -21.74 -25.86
C VAL A 23 -48.62 -21.93 -27.25
N ILE A 24 -47.33 -22.35 -27.33
CA ILE A 24 -46.56 -22.45 -28.58
C ILE A 24 -46.59 -23.89 -29.14
N GLY A 25 -46.86 -24.88 -28.29
CA GLY A 25 -46.84 -26.31 -28.66
C GLY A 25 -45.44 -26.92 -28.54
N PRO A 26 -45.31 -28.25 -28.87
CA PRO A 26 -44.05 -28.94 -28.71
C PRO A 26 -42.98 -28.40 -29.67
N ARG A 27 -41.73 -28.23 -29.16
CA ARG A 27 -40.59 -27.76 -29.94
C ARG A 27 -40.37 -28.57 -31.19
N PRO A 28 -40.22 -27.97 -32.39
CA PRO A 28 -39.79 -28.69 -33.58
C PRO A 28 -38.39 -29.24 -33.34
N THR A 29 -38.18 -30.50 -33.68
CA THR A 29 -36.92 -31.26 -33.53
C THR A 29 -35.81 -30.84 -34.51
N ALA A 30 -36.09 -29.95 -35.44
CA ALA A 30 -35.11 -29.35 -36.34
C ALA A 30 -34.75 -27.94 -35.87
N GLY A 31 -33.48 -27.68 -35.60
CA GLY A 31 -32.98 -26.35 -35.25
C GLY A 31 -33.26 -25.38 -36.41
N VAL A 32 -34.07 -24.36 -36.16
CA VAL A 32 -34.24 -23.23 -37.08
C VAL A 32 -33.02 -22.31 -36.86
N GLU A 33 -32.14 -22.16 -37.85
CA GLU A 33 -31.10 -21.14 -37.85
C GLU A 33 -31.79 -19.76 -37.90
N LEU A 34 -31.77 -19.05 -36.80
CA LEU A 34 -32.18 -17.66 -36.78
C LEU A 34 -31.08 -16.83 -37.45
N PRO A 35 -31.41 -15.90 -38.35
CA PRO A 35 -30.43 -14.97 -38.88
C PRO A 35 -29.81 -14.19 -37.73
N THR A 36 -28.47 -14.16 -37.68
CA THR A 36 -27.71 -13.35 -36.72
C THR A 36 -28.12 -11.91 -36.89
N TYR A 37 -28.72 -11.34 -35.87
CA TYR A 37 -29.06 -9.93 -35.83
C TYR A 37 -27.75 -9.13 -35.87
N ALA A 38 -27.54 -8.34 -36.89
CA ALA A 38 -26.41 -7.42 -36.98
C ALA A 38 -26.66 -6.29 -35.99
N PHE A 39 -26.15 -6.45 -34.78
CA PHE A 39 -26.12 -5.35 -33.83
C PHE A 39 -25.30 -4.21 -34.42
N ARG A 40 -25.94 -3.11 -34.78
CA ARG A 40 -25.23 -1.85 -34.94
C ARG A 40 -24.78 -1.42 -33.55
N HIS A 41 -23.50 -1.50 -33.27
CA HIS A 41 -22.89 -0.96 -32.06
C HIS A 41 -22.90 0.57 -32.15
N GLU A 42 -23.99 1.19 -31.77
CA GLU A 42 -23.99 2.62 -31.42
C GLU A 42 -23.72 2.72 -29.94
N ARG A 43 -22.63 3.42 -29.57
CA ARG A 43 -22.33 3.73 -28.16
C ARG A 43 -23.29 4.78 -27.65
N PHE A 44 -24.31 4.38 -26.94
CA PHE A 44 -25.21 5.25 -26.16
C PHE A 44 -24.68 5.52 -24.75
N TRP A 45 -23.39 5.81 -24.59
CA TRP A 45 -22.92 6.40 -23.36
C TRP A 45 -23.21 7.90 -23.40
N PRO A 46 -23.84 8.49 -22.36
CA PRO A 46 -23.86 9.93 -22.20
C PRO A 46 -22.40 10.38 -22.16
N GLN A 47 -21.98 11.16 -23.15
CA GLN A 47 -20.68 11.79 -23.08
C GLN A 47 -20.72 12.76 -21.91
N THR A 48 -20.08 12.41 -20.80
CA THR A 48 -19.74 13.40 -19.77
C THR A 48 -18.94 14.47 -20.50
N LYS A 49 -19.49 15.69 -20.55
CA LYS A 49 -18.79 16.85 -21.10
C LYS A 49 -17.44 16.88 -20.38
N ARG A 50 -16.34 16.71 -21.15
CA ARG A 50 -15.00 16.97 -20.69
C ARG A 50 -15.00 18.29 -19.94
N ALA A 51 -14.59 18.26 -18.67
CA ALA A 51 -14.40 19.48 -17.90
C ALA A 51 -13.54 20.43 -18.71
N ARG A 52 -14.06 21.63 -18.95
CA ARG A 52 -13.30 22.75 -19.48
C ARG A 52 -12.16 23.00 -18.51
N THR A 53 -10.97 23.10 -19.02
CA THR A 53 -9.82 23.68 -18.31
C THR A 53 -10.27 25.00 -17.69
N VAL A 54 -10.31 25.03 -16.37
CA VAL A 54 -10.55 26.24 -15.60
C VAL A 54 -9.21 26.90 -15.37
N GLU A 55 -8.91 27.90 -16.15
CA GLU A 55 -8.15 29.05 -15.68
C GLU A 55 -9.16 29.95 -14.96
N ASP A 56 -8.94 30.12 -13.71
CA ASP A 56 -9.23 31.24 -12.80
C ASP A 56 -9.95 30.85 -11.50
N THR A 57 -9.22 31.07 -10.43
CA THR A 57 -9.58 31.46 -9.07
C THR A 57 -10.86 30.93 -8.42
N GLY A 58 -10.70 30.17 -7.36
CA GLY A 58 -11.53 30.28 -6.15
C GLY A 58 -12.68 29.27 -6.10
N SER A 59 -12.56 28.39 -5.10
CA SER A 59 -13.60 27.47 -4.58
C SER A 59 -13.69 26.13 -5.30
N ILE A 60 -13.16 25.11 -4.63
CA ILE A 60 -13.44 23.71 -4.90
C ILE A 60 -14.94 23.47 -4.64
N GLU A 61 -15.73 23.54 -5.69
CA GLU A 61 -17.07 22.95 -5.66
C GLU A 61 -16.88 21.42 -5.73
N THR A 62 -17.02 20.77 -4.58
CA THR A 62 -17.34 19.35 -4.52
C THR A 62 -18.47 19.07 -5.48
N VAL A 63 -18.25 18.15 -6.43
CA VAL A 63 -19.30 17.63 -7.33
C VAL A 63 -20.27 16.80 -6.48
N THR A 64 -21.09 17.47 -5.72
CA THR A 64 -22.37 16.96 -5.28
C THR A 64 -23.31 17.13 -6.46
N GLY A 65 -23.63 16.02 -7.13
CA GLY A 65 -24.65 16.02 -8.17
C GLY A 65 -25.94 16.58 -7.59
N THR A 66 -26.18 17.87 -7.78
CA THR A 66 -27.48 18.49 -7.52
C THR A 66 -28.48 17.82 -8.45
N GLY A 67 -29.28 16.91 -7.88
CA GLY A 67 -30.44 16.36 -8.58
C GLY A 67 -31.45 17.50 -8.81
N PRO A 68 -32.35 17.36 -9.79
CA PRO A 68 -33.34 18.39 -10.16
C PRO A 68 -34.26 18.81 -9.00
N TRP A 69 -34.07 18.26 -7.81
CA TRP A 69 -34.87 18.53 -6.60
C TRP A 69 -34.05 19.19 -5.47
N ASP A 70 -32.77 19.47 -5.65
CA ASP A 70 -31.96 20.13 -4.60
C ASP A 70 -32.10 21.65 -4.62
N THR A 71 -32.61 22.19 -5.72
CA THR A 71 -33.09 23.58 -5.85
C THR A 71 -34.43 23.55 -6.58
N VAL A 72 -35.51 23.39 -5.87
CA VAL A 72 -36.83 23.60 -6.47
C VAL A 72 -37.01 25.10 -6.60
N ASP A 73 -37.15 25.59 -7.82
CA ASP A 73 -37.47 26.98 -8.10
C ASP A 73 -38.77 27.34 -7.37
N PRO A 74 -38.88 28.51 -6.74
CA PRO A 74 -40.13 28.97 -6.13
C PRO A 74 -41.34 28.89 -7.06
N GLU A 75 -41.16 29.02 -8.37
CA GLU A 75 -42.23 28.84 -9.37
C GLU A 75 -42.63 27.37 -9.50
N GLU A 76 -41.70 26.42 -9.47
CA GLU A 76 -41.99 24.98 -9.48
C GLU A 76 -42.68 24.52 -8.18
N SER A 77 -42.25 25.06 -7.02
CA SER A 77 -42.92 24.82 -5.73
C SER A 77 -44.38 25.27 -5.74
N ARG A 78 -44.63 26.43 -6.31
CA ARG A 78 -46.01 26.97 -6.44
C ARG A 78 -46.85 26.15 -7.40
N ALA A 79 -46.31 25.79 -8.57
CA ALA A 79 -47.03 24.96 -9.54
C ALA A 79 -47.35 23.56 -8.96
N LEU A 80 -46.44 23.00 -8.14
CA LEU A 80 -46.66 21.74 -7.43
C LEU A 80 -47.72 21.90 -6.32
N ALA A 81 -47.68 22.98 -5.56
CA ALA A 81 -48.69 23.31 -4.53
C ALA A 81 -50.10 23.43 -5.14
N ASP A 82 -50.24 24.17 -6.24
CA ASP A 82 -51.49 24.32 -6.99
C ASP A 82 -51.99 22.97 -7.54
N SER A 83 -51.06 22.14 -8.08
CA SER A 83 -51.38 20.80 -8.62
C SER A 83 -51.87 19.82 -7.55
N LEU A 84 -51.33 19.90 -6.34
CA LEU A 84 -51.64 19.02 -5.21
C LEU A 84 -52.79 19.58 -4.35
N GLY A 85 -53.20 20.85 -4.54
CA GLY A 85 -54.23 21.53 -3.74
C GLY A 85 -53.80 21.78 -2.28
N VAL A 86 -52.49 21.97 -2.04
CA VAL A 86 -51.90 22.22 -0.70
C VAL A 86 -51.21 23.60 -0.68
N GLY A 87 -50.92 24.11 0.53
CA GLY A 87 -50.18 25.37 0.66
C GLY A 87 -48.75 25.25 0.20
N GLU A 88 -48.18 26.33 -0.37
CA GLU A 88 -46.75 26.41 -0.81
C GLU A 88 -45.78 26.04 0.31
N GLU A 89 -46.03 26.47 1.57
CA GLU A 89 -45.23 26.12 2.75
C GLU A 89 -45.14 24.62 2.99
N VAL A 90 -46.24 23.86 2.75
CA VAL A 90 -46.25 22.39 2.91
C VAL A 90 -45.38 21.71 1.85
N VAL A 91 -45.39 22.23 0.62
CA VAL A 91 -44.55 21.72 -0.48
C VAL A 91 -43.09 22.00 -0.18
N GLU A 92 -42.75 23.20 0.28
CA GLU A 92 -41.39 23.56 0.68
C GLU A 92 -40.83 22.68 1.82
N GLU A 93 -41.70 22.42 2.85
CA GLU A 93 -41.34 21.53 3.95
C GLU A 93 -41.09 20.08 3.47
N ILE A 94 -41.96 19.56 2.60
CA ILE A 94 -41.83 18.21 2.03
C ILE A 94 -40.56 18.12 1.16
N VAL A 95 -40.31 19.08 0.28
CA VAL A 95 -39.15 19.10 -0.60
C VAL A 95 -37.85 19.21 0.20
N SER A 96 -37.81 20.13 1.17
CA SER A 96 -36.68 20.29 2.08
C SER A 96 -36.42 19.01 2.88
N GLY A 97 -37.44 18.35 3.38
CA GLY A 97 -37.35 17.07 4.08
C GLY A 97 -36.85 15.93 3.19
N LEU A 98 -37.30 15.88 1.93
CA LEU A 98 -36.83 14.90 0.95
C LEU A 98 -35.36 15.14 0.55
N ALA A 99 -34.96 16.39 0.35
CA ALA A 99 -33.59 16.77 0.05
C ALA A 99 -32.66 16.44 1.22
N ALA A 100 -33.07 16.71 2.46
CA ALA A 100 -32.33 16.34 3.67
C ALA A 100 -32.12 14.81 3.77
N ARG A 101 -33.22 14.04 3.56
CA ARG A 101 -33.13 12.56 3.57
C ARG A 101 -32.24 12.00 2.45
N ARG A 102 -32.22 12.62 1.28
CA ARG A 102 -31.33 12.22 0.19
C ARG A 102 -29.88 12.50 0.53
N ARG A 103 -29.57 13.69 1.05
CA ARG A 103 -28.21 14.05 1.52
C ARG A 103 -27.73 13.08 2.59
N GLU A 104 -28.58 12.76 3.56
CA GLU A 104 -28.27 11.78 4.61
C GLU A 104 -27.99 10.38 4.03
N ARG A 105 -28.81 9.91 3.06
CA ARG A 105 -28.57 8.62 2.40
C ARG A 105 -27.29 8.63 1.58
N ALA A 106 -27.00 9.70 0.88
CA ALA A 106 -25.76 9.84 0.11
C ALA A 106 -24.54 9.85 1.02
N ALA A 107 -24.57 10.59 2.13
CA ALA A 107 -23.51 10.60 3.13
C ALA A 107 -23.30 9.20 3.76
N ARG A 108 -24.38 8.49 4.09
CA ARG A 108 -24.30 7.11 4.61
C ARG A 108 -23.70 6.16 3.58
N ALA A 109 -24.11 6.23 2.32
CA ALA A 109 -23.57 5.39 1.26
C ALA A 109 -22.08 5.67 1.00
N GLN A 110 -21.68 6.94 1.03
CA GLN A 110 -20.28 7.36 0.91
C GLN A 110 -19.44 6.78 2.06
N VAL A 111 -19.89 6.93 3.29
CA VAL A 111 -19.19 6.44 4.48
C VAL A 111 -19.16 4.90 4.55
N ASP A 112 -20.23 4.23 4.11
CA ASP A 112 -20.22 2.76 4.01
C ASP A 112 -19.13 2.28 3.01
N GLY A 113 -18.85 3.05 1.94
CA GLY A 113 -17.77 2.80 1.00
C GLY A 113 -16.35 3.07 1.56
N TRP A 114 -16.23 3.74 2.71
CA TRP A 114 -14.95 3.96 3.40
C TRP A 114 -14.61 2.89 4.42
N ARG A 115 -15.49 1.91 4.62
CA ARG A 115 -15.31 0.88 5.65
C ARG A 115 -14.63 -0.35 5.06
N TYR A 116 -13.55 -0.77 5.71
CA TYR A 116 -12.81 -1.97 5.33
C TYR A 116 -12.58 -2.84 6.58
N ARG A 117 -12.28 -4.10 6.35
CA ARG A 117 -11.90 -5.06 7.40
C ARG A 117 -10.69 -5.88 6.98
N VAL A 118 -9.88 -6.23 7.94
CA VAL A 118 -8.83 -7.22 7.78
C VAL A 118 -9.44 -8.61 7.87
N VAL A 119 -9.07 -9.48 6.94
CA VAL A 119 -9.47 -10.89 6.93
C VAL A 119 -8.24 -11.77 6.74
N TRP A 120 -8.32 -13.00 7.25
CA TRP A 120 -7.32 -14.02 7.05
C TRP A 120 -7.85 -15.08 6.10
N GLU A 121 -7.11 -15.35 5.03
CA GLU A 121 -7.50 -16.28 3.99
C GLU A 121 -6.57 -17.49 4.00
N ALA A 122 -7.15 -18.69 4.01
CA ALA A 122 -6.38 -19.92 3.95
C ALA A 122 -5.79 -20.09 2.54
N ILE A 123 -4.50 -20.43 2.48
CA ILE A 123 -3.84 -20.76 1.21
C ILE A 123 -3.20 -22.15 1.28
N THR A 124 -2.99 -22.74 0.10
CA THR A 124 -2.16 -23.94 -0.03
C THR A 124 -0.70 -23.52 0.18
N PRO A 125 0.05 -24.15 1.10
CA PRO A 125 1.45 -23.85 1.28
C PRO A 125 2.22 -24.00 -0.04
N PRO A 126 3.11 -23.04 -0.40
CA PRO A 126 3.95 -23.19 -1.56
C PRO A 126 4.84 -24.43 -1.42
N PRO A 127 5.25 -25.06 -2.53
CA PRO A 127 6.20 -26.17 -2.47
C PRO A 127 7.50 -25.65 -1.80
N THR A 128 7.99 -26.37 -0.80
CA THR A 128 9.25 -26.06 -0.14
C THR A 128 10.38 -26.15 -1.15
N ALA A 129 10.82 -25.05 -1.68
CA ALA A 129 12.11 -24.97 -2.34
C ALA A 129 13.16 -25.21 -1.23
N GLY A 130 13.91 -26.32 -1.30
CA GLY A 130 14.93 -26.63 -0.31
C GLY A 130 15.94 -25.47 -0.22
N GLY A 131 15.71 -24.54 0.67
CA GLY A 131 16.59 -23.41 0.92
C GLY A 131 17.91 -23.95 1.48
N THR A 132 18.94 -23.98 0.66
CA THR A 132 20.30 -24.27 1.09
C THR A 132 20.93 -22.98 1.59
N GLY A 133 21.22 -22.90 2.89
CA GLY A 133 21.94 -21.78 3.47
C GLY A 133 21.66 -21.64 4.96
N ARG A 134 22.60 -20.99 5.64
CA ARG A 134 22.58 -20.79 7.07
C ARG A 134 21.64 -19.68 7.48
N TRP A 135 20.84 -19.89 8.51
CA TRP A 135 19.93 -18.88 9.07
C TRP A 135 20.46 -18.38 10.42
N LEU A 136 20.32 -17.08 10.66
CA LEU A 136 20.53 -16.52 12.00
C LEU A 136 19.18 -16.47 12.73
N VAL A 137 19.13 -16.96 13.97
CA VAL A 137 17.90 -16.95 14.79
C VAL A 137 18.17 -16.15 16.06
N LEU A 138 17.63 -14.94 16.15
CA LEU A 138 17.74 -14.07 17.32
C LEU A 138 16.55 -14.28 18.26
N HIS A 139 16.85 -14.47 19.55
CA HIS A 139 15.82 -14.63 20.56
C HIS A 139 16.26 -14.06 21.92
N PRO A 140 15.34 -13.60 22.79
CA PRO A 140 15.68 -13.16 24.13
C PRO A 140 16.17 -14.32 24.99
N ALA A 141 16.97 -14.00 25.99
CA ALA A 141 17.42 -14.96 27.00
C ALA A 141 16.22 -15.62 27.70
N GLY A 142 16.30 -16.93 27.91
CA GLY A 142 15.23 -17.75 28.46
C GLY A 142 14.41 -18.51 27.39
N GLY A 143 14.56 -18.17 26.12
CA GLY A 143 13.90 -18.84 25.00
C GLY A 143 12.38 -18.52 24.93
N PRO A 144 11.89 -17.80 23.92
CA PRO A 144 10.46 -17.53 23.77
C PRO A 144 9.71 -18.79 23.30
N ALA A 145 8.39 -18.78 23.43
CA ALA A 145 7.54 -19.78 22.82
C ALA A 145 7.82 -19.85 21.30
N GLY A 146 7.87 -21.06 20.75
CA GLY A 146 8.13 -21.27 19.32
C GLY A 146 9.62 -21.44 18.93
N LEU A 147 10.60 -21.18 19.82
CA LEU A 147 12.03 -21.35 19.50
C LEU A 147 12.35 -22.77 19.00
N ASP A 148 11.88 -23.82 19.69
CA ASP A 148 12.07 -25.21 19.26
C ASP A 148 11.47 -25.51 17.89
N THR A 149 10.38 -24.85 17.55
CA THR A 149 9.72 -24.99 16.25
C THR A 149 10.56 -24.34 15.15
N VAL A 150 11.09 -23.14 15.39
CA VAL A 150 11.96 -22.43 14.44
C VAL A 150 13.27 -23.23 14.22
N VAL A 151 13.91 -23.74 15.27
CA VAL A 151 15.14 -24.55 15.16
C VAL A 151 14.88 -25.85 14.39
N ARG A 152 13.71 -26.47 14.56
CA ARG A 152 13.31 -27.65 13.75
C ARG A 152 13.03 -27.31 12.30
N ALA A 153 12.44 -26.16 12.05
CA ALA A 153 12.13 -25.69 10.70
C ALA A 153 13.40 -25.32 9.90
N LEU A 154 14.48 -24.92 10.59
CA LEU A 154 15.72 -24.42 10.01
C LEU A 154 16.92 -25.28 10.51
N PRO A 155 17.18 -26.45 9.89
CA PRO A 155 18.22 -27.38 10.36
C PRO A 155 19.64 -26.78 10.37
N ASP A 156 19.92 -25.85 9.45
CA ASP A 156 21.19 -25.10 9.42
C ASP A 156 20.93 -23.68 9.94
N CYS A 157 20.77 -23.54 11.26
CA CYS A 157 20.60 -22.23 11.89
C CYS A 157 21.63 -21.99 13.00
N LEU A 158 21.90 -20.70 13.22
CA LEU A 158 22.71 -20.18 14.32
C LEU A 158 21.78 -19.50 15.34
N PRO A 159 21.32 -20.20 16.40
CA PRO A 159 20.57 -19.56 17.46
C PRO A 159 21.47 -18.65 18.28
N LEU A 160 21.06 -17.39 18.46
CA LEU A 160 21.78 -16.41 19.26
C LEU A 160 20.84 -15.86 20.36
N SER A 161 21.18 -16.20 21.60
CA SER A 161 20.42 -15.74 22.78
C SER A 161 20.92 -14.38 23.22
N ILE A 162 20.02 -13.38 23.22
CA ILE A 162 20.34 -11.98 23.53
C ILE A 162 19.67 -11.61 24.86
N PRO A 163 20.43 -11.06 25.84
CA PRO A 163 19.84 -10.52 27.05
C PRO A 163 18.80 -9.43 26.73
N THR A 164 17.72 -9.39 27.52
CA THR A 164 16.58 -8.46 27.25
C THR A 164 16.94 -6.99 27.43
N ASN A 165 18.03 -6.68 28.12
CA ASN A 165 18.53 -5.32 28.37
C ASN A 165 19.77 -4.96 27.53
N THR A 166 20.06 -5.71 26.46
CA THR A 166 21.19 -5.41 25.56
C THR A 166 20.85 -4.15 24.74
N ASP A 167 21.77 -3.19 24.77
CA ASP A 167 21.65 -1.99 23.94
C ASP A 167 21.99 -2.27 22.46
N ARG A 168 21.50 -1.40 21.57
CA ARG A 168 21.63 -1.49 20.12
C ARG A 168 23.09 -1.65 19.66
N THR A 169 24.01 -0.85 20.20
CA THR A 169 25.41 -0.84 19.79
C THR A 169 26.13 -2.12 20.19
N SER A 170 25.87 -2.61 21.40
CA SER A 170 26.42 -3.87 21.88
C SER A 170 25.89 -5.05 21.07
N LEU A 171 24.58 -5.06 20.80
CA LEU A 171 23.97 -6.09 19.97
C LEU A 171 24.55 -6.11 18.54
N ALA A 172 24.73 -4.97 17.90
CA ALA A 172 25.31 -4.89 16.55
C ALA A 172 26.73 -5.49 16.53
N ARG A 173 27.55 -5.21 17.54
CA ARG A 173 28.90 -5.78 17.66
C ARG A 173 28.87 -7.30 17.84
N ASP A 174 27.96 -7.79 18.70
CA ASP A 174 27.81 -9.23 18.97
C ASP A 174 27.33 -9.98 17.70
N LEU A 175 26.45 -9.35 16.90
CA LEU A 175 25.99 -9.88 15.62
C LEU A 175 27.13 -10.03 14.61
N VAL A 176 27.96 -9.00 14.45
CA VAL A 176 29.14 -9.05 13.57
C VAL A 176 30.08 -10.17 14.00
N ALA A 177 30.32 -10.30 15.31
CA ALA A 177 31.19 -11.35 15.85
C ALA A 177 30.61 -12.77 15.64
N ALA A 178 29.29 -12.94 15.80
CA ALA A 178 28.64 -14.24 15.68
C ALA A 178 28.53 -14.73 14.22
N VAL A 179 28.29 -13.83 13.28
CA VAL A 179 28.14 -14.15 11.85
C VAL A 179 29.49 -14.33 11.16
N GLY A 180 30.54 -13.59 11.57
CA GLY A 180 31.89 -13.76 11.12
C GLY A 180 32.11 -13.60 9.61
N GLY A 181 31.19 -12.95 8.90
CA GLY A 181 31.22 -12.76 7.45
C GLY A 181 30.60 -13.88 6.62
N ASP A 182 29.98 -14.88 7.24
CA ASP A 182 29.28 -15.96 6.57
C ASP A 182 28.05 -15.38 5.83
N ALA A 183 27.79 -15.87 4.61
CA ALA A 183 26.56 -15.55 3.89
C ALA A 183 25.37 -16.25 4.56
N LEU A 184 24.36 -15.48 4.92
CA LEU A 184 23.12 -15.98 5.50
C LEU A 184 22.03 -16.13 4.45
N ALA A 185 21.24 -17.18 4.55
CA ALA A 185 19.99 -17.33 3.79
C ALA A 185 18.90 -16.36 4.27
N GLY A 186 18.92 -16.00 5.56
CA GLY A 186 18.02 -15.04 6.19
C GLY A 186 18.21 -14.95 7.70
N VAL A 187 17.43 -14.08 8.31
CA VAL A 187 17.39 -13.84 9.74
C VAL A 187 15.98 -14.06 10.25
N VAL A 188 15.85 -14.83 11.32
CA VAL A 188 14.58 -14.96 12.10
C VAL A 188 14.77 -14.24 13.42
N VAL A 189 13.88 -13.30 13.71
CA VAL A 189 13.77 -12.59 14.98
C VAL A 189 12.55 -13.15 15.73
N LEU A 190 12.78 -13.75 16.89
CA LEU A 190 11.74 -14.23 17.81
C LEU A 190 11.61 -13.23 18.97
N PRO A 191 10.76 -12.22 18.89
CA PRO A 191 10.72 -11.16 19.89
C PRO A 191 10.03 -11.61 21.18
N GLY A 192 10.51 -11.08 22.31
CA GLY A 192 9.83 -11.18 23.60
C GLY A 192 8.98 -9.95 23.93
N SER A 193 9.27 -8.81 23.28
CA SER A 193 8.53 -7.55 23.41
C SER A 193 8.78 -6.66 22.20
N PHE A 194 7.97 -5.61 22.06
CA PHE A 194 8.13 -4.64 21.00
C PHE A 194 9.48 -3.89 21.05
N GLY A 195 9.88 -3.39 22.24
CA GLY A 195 11.14 -2.66 22.37
C GLY A 195 12.35 -3.51 22.02
N TRP A 196 12.36 -4.80 22.41
CA TRP A 196 13.41 -5.74 22.05
C TRP A 196 13.45 -5.99 20.52
N ALA A 197 12.29 -6.15 19.88
CA ALA A 197 12.20 -6.31 18.42
C ALA A 197 12.75 -5.10 17.68
N LEU A 198 12.42 -3.88 18.12
CA LEU A 198 12.94 -2.64 17.56
C LEU A 198 14.46 -2.59 17.63
N THR A 199 15.03 -2.84 18.83
CA THR A 199 16.48 -2.90 19.04
C THR A 199 17.15 -3.94 18.13
N ALA A 200 16.54 -5.11 17.96
CA ALA A 200 17.08 -6.17 17.09
C ALA A 200 17.08 -5.75 15.62
N VAL A 201 15.99 -5.15 15.12
CA VAL A 201 15.89 -4.66 13.72
C VAL A 201 16.90 -3.56 13.44
N GLN A 202 17.07 -2.61 14.37
CA GLN A 202 18.08 -1.54 14.26
C GLN A 202 19.51 -2.11 14.26
N ALA A 203 19.82 -2.99 15.21
CA ALA A 203 21.16 -3.57 15.35
C ALA A 203 21.55 -4.44 14.14
N LEU A 204 20.60 -5.15 13.52
CA LEU A 204 20.82 -5.88 12.27
C LEU A 204 21.21 -4.94 11.12
N GLY A 205 20.62 -3.73 11.10
CA GLY A 205 21.00 -2.69 10.15
C GLY A 205 22.40 -2.15 10.38
N ASP A 206 22.71 -1.79 11.62
CA ASP A 206 24.04 -1.28 12.02
C ASP A 206 25.17 -2.30 11.79
N ALA A 207 24.86 -3.58 11.99
CA ALA A 207 25.79 -4.67 11.75
C ALA A 207 25.98 -5.00 10.25
N GLY A 208 25.21 -4.38 9.36
CA GLY A 208 25.27 -4.67 7.92
C GLY A 208 24.90 -6.11 7.56
N ILE A 209 24.10 -6.79 8.38
CA ILE A 209 23.70 -8.18 8.14
C ILE A 209 22.81 -8.25 6.91
N ALA A 210 23.29 -8.95 5.89
CA ALA A 210 22.55 -9.20 4.65
C ALA A 210 21.57 -10.38 4.80
N GLY A 211 20.48 -10.34 4.03
CA GLY A 211 19.44 -11.36 3.99
C GLY A 211 18.08 -10.88 4.51
N PRO A 212 16.98 -11.55 4.13
CA PRO A 212 15.63 -11.18 4.56
C PRO A 212 15.45 -11.40 6.06
N VAL A 213 14.92 -10.39 6.75
CA VAL A 213 14.59 -10.42 8.18
C VAL A 213 13.13 -10.76 8.36
N TRP A 214 12.84 -11.87 9.02
CA TRP A 214 11.50 -12.32 9.39
C TRP A 214 11.29 -12.18 10.89
N CYS A 215 10.23 -11.49 11.31
CA CYS A 215 9.79 -11.54 12.70
C CYS A 215 8.76 -12.67 12.88
N VAL A 216 9.08 -13.61 13.75
CA VAL A 216 8.21 -14.76 14.07
C VAL A 216 7.69 -14.60 15.49
N THR A 217 6.38 -14.39 15.62
CA THR A 217 5.67 -14.23 16.90
C THR A 217 4.89 -15.50 17.25
N THR A 218 4.34 -15.56 18.46
CA THR A 218 3.47 -16.65 18.92
C THR A 218 2.26 -16.06 19.60
N GLY A 219 1.08 -16.13 18.95
CA GLY A 219 -0.17 -15.58 19.48
C GLY A 219 -0.27 -14.06 19.44
N ALA A 220 0.37 -13.43 18.46
CA ALA A 220 0.26 -11.98 18.24
C ALA A 220 -1.01 -11.56 17.49
N VAL A 221 -1.60 -12.46 16.71
CA VAL A 221 -2.80 -12.20 15.91
C VAL A 221 -3.82 -13.34 16.05
N THR A 222 -5.09 -13.05 15.73
CA THR A 222 -6.13 -14.08 15.63
C THR A 222 -6.59 -14.22 14.17
N VAL A 223 -6.99 -15.43 13.81
CA VAL A 223 -7.53 -15.77 12.47
C VAL A 223 -8.97 -16.27 12.55
N ASP A 224 -9.67 -15.92 13.62
CA ASP A 224 -11.05 -16.33 13.93
C ASP A 224 -11.24 -17.86 14.00
N ARG A 225 -10.26 -18.56 14.63
CA ARG A 225 -10.34 -20.00 14.89
C ARG A 225 -10.62 -20.27 16.37
N PRO A 226 -11.34 -21.37 16.68
CA PRO A 226 -11.60 -21.76 18.06
C PRO A 226 -10.32 -22.04 18.89
N THR A 227 -9.22 -22.33 18.21
CA THR A 227 -7.89 -22.58 18.80
C THR A 227 -7.09 -21.30 19.05
N ASP A 228 -7.55 -20.15 18.53
CA ASP A 228 -6.91 -18.87 18.82
C ASP A 228 -7.15 -18.48 20.28
N GLY A 229 -6.09 -18.12 20.96
CA GLY A 229 -6.17 -17.44 22.24
C GLY A 229 -6.44 -15.95 22.04
N ALA A 230 -6.58 -15.21 23.14
CA ALA A 230 -6.52 -13.75 23.08
C ALA A 230 -5.14 -13.32 22.55
N PRO A 231 -5.06 -12.35 21.63
CA PRO A 231 -3.78 -11.88 21.10
C PRO A 231 -2.97 -11.19 22.21
N ASP A 232 -1.65 -11.36 22.16
CA ASP A 232 -0.73 -10.64 23.04
C ASP A 232 -0.50 -9.22 22.48
N PRO A 233 -0.89 -8.14 23.20
CA PRO A 233 -0.76 -6.77 22.70
C PRO A 233 0.69 -6.33 22.44
N GLU A 234 1.66 -6.81 23.23
CA GLU A 234 3.09 -6.52 23.03
C GLU A 234 3.62 -7.17 21.74
N LEU A 235 3.22 -8.41 21.46
CA LEU A 235 3.60 -9.10 20.25
C LEU A 235 2.83 -8.58 19.02
N ALA A 236 1.59 -8.15 19.20
CA ALA A 236 0.83 -7.46 18.15
C ALA A 236 1.51 -6.14 17.72
N ALA A 237 2.14 -5.43 18.66
CA ALA A 237 2.91 -4.23 18.36
C ALA A 237 4.09 -4.50 17.40
N VAL A 238 4.73 -5.68 17.50
CA VAL A 238 5.79 -6.10 16.55
C VAL A 238 5.26 -6.16 15.11
N TRP A 239 3.99 -6.48 14.93
CA TRP A 239 3.35 -6.48 13.62
C TRP A 239 3.20 -5.05 13.07
N GLY A 240 2.91 -4.08 13.94
CA GLY A 240 2.93 -2.66 13.58
C GLY A 240 4.31 -2.20 13.13
N LEU A 241 5.37 -2.54 13.86
CA LEU A 241 6.77 -2.29 13.48
C LEU A 241 7.11 -2.92 12.13
N GLY A 242 6.76 -4.21 11.95
CA GLY A 242 7.12 -4.94 10.73
C GLY A 242 6.49 -4.38 9.46
N ARG A 243 5.27 -3.83 9.56
CA ARG A 243 4.61 -3.13 8.45
C ARG A 243 5.35 -1.87 8.02
N VAL A 244 5.94 -1.15 8.98
CA VAL A 244 6.78 0.03 8.68
C VAL A 244 8.17 -0.40 8.18
N ALA A 245 8.76 -1.45 8.74
CA ALA A 245 10.01 -2.02 8.27
C ALA A 245 9.93 -2.46 6.79
N ALA A 246 8.79 -2.99 6.36
CA ALA A 246 8.55 -3.32 4.94
C ALA A 246 8.60 -2.09 4.01
N LEU A 247 8.28 -0.89 4.51
CA LEU A 247 8.32 0.36 3.76
C LEU A 247 9.70 1.04 3.81
N GLU A 248 10.36 1.02 4.97
CA GLU A 248 11.64 1.71 5.18
C GLU A 248 12.83 0.86 4.73
N HIS A 249 12.76 -0.46 4.92
CA HIS A 249 13.82 -1.41 4.60
C HIS A 249 13.35 -2.51 3.62
N PRO A 250 12.76 -2.17 2.46
CA PRO A 250 12.14 -3.14 1.55
C PRO A 250 13.11 -4.23 1.08
N ASP A 251 14.40 -3.90 0.94
CA ASP A 251 15.42 -4.80 0.39
C ASP A 251 15.87 -5.87 1.38
N ARG A 252 15.75 -5.62 2.68
CA ARG A 252 16.15 -6.54 3.76
C ARG A 252 14.99 -7.08 4.60
N TRP A 253 13.75 -6.65 4.36
CA TRP A 253 12.60 -7.13 5.12
C TRP A 253 11.99 -8.36 4.45
N GLY A 254 11.93 -9.50 5.17
CA GLY A 254 11.21 -10.71 4.76
C GLY A 254 9.71 -10.57 5.01
N GLY A 255 9.31 -10.50 6.28
CA GLY A 255 7.90 -10.38 6.66
C GLY A 255 7.63 -10.74 8.12
N LEU A 256 6.37 -11.05 8.37
CA LEU A 256 5.79 -11.36 9.68
C LEU A 256 5.12 -12.73 9.63
N ILE A 257 5.41 -13.59 10.60
CA ILE A 257 4.77 -14.89 10.74
C ILE A 257 4.30 -15.05 12.20
N ASP A 258 3.05 -15.49 12.40
CA ASP A 258 2.55 -15.83 13.73
C ASP A 258 2.30 -17.33 13.88
N LEU A 259 2.94 -17.90 14.87
CA LEU A 259 2.79 -19.29 15.26
C LEU A 259 1.54 -19.47 16.15
N PRO A 260 0.94 -20.66 16.17
CA PRO A 260 -0.11 -20.98 17.14
C PRO A 260 0.44 -20.91 18.58
N PRO A 261 -0.40 -20.63 19.58
CA PRO A 261 0.03 -20.61 20.99
C PRO A 261 0.71 -21.92 21.46
N THR A 262 0.34 -23.04 20.86
CA THR A 262 0.94 -24.36 21.07
C THR A 262 1.37 -24.98 19.75
N PRO A 263 2.61 -24.70 19.28
CA PRO A 263 3.11 -25.26 18.02
C PRO A 263 3.24 -26.79 18.10
N ASP A 264 2.83 -27.46 17.04
CA ASP A 264 2.94 -28.92 16.89
C ASP A 264 4.06 -29.32 15.87
N ALA A 265 4.16 -30.60 15.55
CA ALA A 265 5.16 -31.11 14.63
C ALA A 265 4.97 -30.58 13.18
N ASP A 266 3.71 -30.38 12.76
CA ASP A 266 3.37 -29.92 11.42
C ASP A 266 3.66 -28.42 11.25
N THR A 267 3.62 -27.67 12.35
CA THR A 267 3.93 -26.24 12.36
C THR A 267 5.34 -25.92 11.83
N ALA A 268 6.33 -26.79 12.11
CA ALA A 268 7.70 -26.58 11.63
C ALA A 268 7.80 -26.70 10.09
N ALA A 269 7.10 -27.65 9.49
CA ALA A 269 7.07 -27.82 8.04
C ALA A 269 6.37 -26.64 7.34
N LEU A 270 5.24 -26.17 7.92
CA LEU A 270 4.54 -24.98 7.43
C LEU A 270 5.39 -23.71 7.57
N LEU A 271 6.14 -23.57 8.67
CA LEU A 271 7.04 -22.45 8.88
C LEU A 271 8.15 -22.41 7.81
N THR A 272 8.72 -23.56 7.46
CA THR A 272 9.71 -23.64 6.37
C THR A 272 9.10 -23.17 5.05
N ALA A 273 7.87 -23.61 4.72
CA ALA A 273 7.17 -23.17 3.52
C ALA A 273 6.86 -21.66 3.55
N ALA A 274 6.46 -21.13 4.69
CA ALA A 274 6.18 -19.70 4.87
C ALA A 274 7.42 -18.82 4.68
N LEU A 275 8.56 -19.19 5.29
CA LEU A 275 9.83 -18.47 5.18
C LEU A 275 10.41 -18.45 3.75
N THR A 276 10.04 -19.42 2.93
CA THR A 276 10.45 -19.51 1.51
C THR A 276 9.40 -19.02 0.52
N SER A 277 8.27 -18.48 1.00
CA SER A 277 7.22 -17.91 0.15
C SER A 277 7.64 -16.55 -0.39
N PRO A 278 7.77 -16.36 -1.71
CA PRO A 278 8.19 -15.09 -2.28
C PRO A 278 7.08 -14.03 -2.33
N ASP A 279 5.81 -14.46 -2.26
CA ASP A 279 4.67 -13.63 -2.62
C ASP A 279 3.86 -13.14 -1.41
N GLU A 280 4.19 -13.58 -0.19
CA GLU A 280 3.45 -13.26 1.03
C GLU A 280 4.37 -12.78 2.15
N ASP A 281 3.95 -11.75 2.87
CA ASP A 281 4.76 -11.10 3.90
C ASP A 281 4.06 -10.97 5.26
N GLN A 282 2.80 -11.38 5.39
CA GLN A 282 2.03 -11.38 6.63
C GLN A 282 1.22 -12.68 6.74
N LEU A 283 1.75 -13.63 7.50
CA LEU A 283 1.26 -15.01 7.54
C LEU A 283 0.93 -15.45 8.97
N ALA A 284 -0.04 -16.33 9.13
CA ALA A 284 -0.35 -16.99 10.40
C ALA A 284 -0.54 -18.49 10.18
N LEU A 285 -0.02 -19.29 11.12
CA LEU A 285 -0.13 -20.75 11.10
C LEU A 285 -1.14 -21.18 12.14
N ARG A 286 -2.21 -21.86 11.73
CA ARG A 286 -3.24 -22.40 12.64
C ARG A 286 -3.77 -23.73 12.12
N ASP A 287 -3.91 -24.71 12.99
CA ASP A 287 -4.52 -26.00 12.70
C ASP A 287 -4.00 -26.68 11.42
N GLY A 288 -2.67 -26.68 11.21
CA GLY A 288 -2.06 -27.24 10.01
C GLY A 288 -2.33 -26.46 8.72
N THR A 289 -2.81 -25.23 8.81
CA THR A 289 -3.17 -24.37 7.67
C THR A 289 -2.38 -23.07 7.71
N LEU A 290 -1.95 -22.61 6.53
CA LEU A 290 -1.31 -21.32 6.33
C LEU A 290 -2.36 -20.27 5.96
N PHE A 291 -2.38 -19.19 6.71
CA PHE A 291 -3.28 -18.06 6.47
C PHE A 291 -2.47 -16.83 6.04
N VAL A 292 -3.05 -16.06 5.14
CA VAL A 292 -2.51 -14.80 4.64
C VAL A 292 -3.46 -13.65 4.92
N ARG A 293 -2.90 -12.49 5.22
CA ARG A 293 -3.66 -11.31 5.63
C ARG A 293 -4.12 -10.52 4.41
N ARG A 294 -5.41 -10.12 4.37
CA ARG A 294 -6.01 -9.32 3.29
C ARG A 294 -6.85 -8.18 3.85
N LEU A 295 -6.90 -7.07 3.14
CA LEU A 295 -7.85 -5.99 3.39
C LEU A 295 -9.02 -6.12 2.40
N ARG A 296 -10.24 -6.13 2.91
CA ARG A 296 -11.46 -6.22 2.10
C ARG A 296 -12.43 -5.13 2.46
N GLU A 297 -13.28 -4.75 1.51
CA GLU A 297 -14.42 -3.88 1.81
C GLU A 297 -15.31 -4.49 2.89
N HIS A 298 -15.80 -3.64 3.76
CA HIS A 298 -16.75 -4.06 4.78
C HIS A 298 -18.18 -4.04 4.22
N PRO A 299 -19.01 -5.06 4.47
CA PRO A 299 -20.37 -5.06 4.00
C PRO A 299 -21.16 -3.82 4.46
N ALA A 300 -21.94 -3.25 3.55
CA ALA A 300 -22.83 -2.14 3.89
C ALA A 300 -23.88 -2.57 4.93
N LEU A 301 -24.23 -1.67 5.83
CA LEU A 301 -25.29 -1.91 6.81
C LEU A 301 -26.68 -1.87 6.17
N PRO A 302 -27.65 -2.64 6.69
CA PRO A 302 -29.02 -2.57 6.21
C PRO A 302 -29.61 -1.14 6.31
N ALA A 303 -30.48 -0.78 5.38
CA ALA A 303 -31.14 0.53 5.39
C ALA A 303 -32.08 0.76 6.60
N THR A 304 -32.43 -0.31 7.32
CA THR A 304 -33.29 -0.31 8.51
C THR A 304 -32.55 0.00 9.82
N ALA A 305 -31.24 0.22 9.76
CA ALA A 305 -30.43 0.56 10.92
C ALA A 305 -30.94 1.87 11.59
N THR A 306 -31.16 1.82 12.90
CA THR A 306 -31.86 2.88 13.66
C THR A 306 -30.96 3.99 14.16
N GLY A 307 -29.65 3.87 13.96
CA GLY A 307 -28.62 4.76 14.50
C GLY A 307 -28.21 4.40 15.93
N TRP A 308 -26.92 4.47 16.20
CA TRP A 308 -26.38 4.26 17.54
C TRP A 308 -26.70 5.46 18.44
N LYS A 309 -27.00 5.19 19.72
CA LYS A 309 -27.22 6.19 20.76
C LYS A 309 -26.19 6.07 21.85
N SER A 310 -25.77 7.20 22.38
CA SER A 310 -24.76 7.23 23.44
C SER A 310 -25.36 6.80 24.77
N PRO A 311 -24.59 6.01 25.57
CA PRO A 311 -24.87 5.86 26.98
C PRO A 311 -24.80 7.19 27.73
N GLY A 312 -25.35 7.23 28.93
CA GLY A 312 -25.50 8.46 29.69
C GLY A 312 -24.20 9.14 30.12
N ARG A 313 -23.22 8.35 30.61
CA ARG A 313 -21.94 8.84 31.16
C ARG A 313 -20.75 8.31 30.37
N VAL A 314 -19.97 9.22 29.81
CA VAL A 314 -18.91 8.85 28.86
C VAL A 314 -17.57 9.47 29.24
N LEU A 315 -16.50 8.66 29.20
CA LEU A 315 -15.12 9.12 29.29
C LEU A 315 -14.54 9.26 27.88
N VAL A 316 -13.96 10.45 27.60
CA VAL A 316 -13.21 10.72 26.34
C VAL A 316 -11.78 11.06 26.69
N THR A 317 -10.85 10.14 26.47
CA THR A 317 -9.43 10.42 26.67
C THR A 317 -8.85 11.13 25.47
N GLY A 318 -7.90 12.05 25.69
CA GLY A 318 -7.50 12.99 24.64
C GLY A 318 -8.63 13.97 24.27
N GLY A 319 -9.64 14.08 25.13
CA GLY A 319 -10.86 14.85 24.92
C GLY A 319 -10.65 16.37 24.77
N THR A 320 -9.53 16.90 25.23
CA THR A 320 -9.11 18.31 25.05
C THR A 320 -8.36 18.55 23.74
N GLY A 321 -8.13 17.50 22.92
CA GLY A 321 -7.53 17.60 21.58
C GLY A 321 -8.58 17.75 20.49
N ALA A 322 -8.16 17.97 19.24
CA ALA A 322 -9.05 18.22 18.10
C ALA A 322 -10.05 17.07 17.89
N LEU A 323 -9.57 15.84 17.71
CA LEU A 323 -10.44 14.66 17.49
C LEU A 323 -11.34 14.41 18.70
N GLY A 324 -10.78 14.44 19.91
CA GLY A 324 -11.54 14.24 21.14
C GLY A 324 -12.65 15.26 21.33
N GLY A 325 -12.43 16.52 20.94
CA GLY A 325 -13.43 17.57 20.95
C GLY A 325 -14.58 17.31 19.97
N HIS A 326 -14.30 16.86 18.76
CA HIS A 326 -15.31 16.46 17.79
C HIS A 326 -16.14 15.29 18.30
N VAL A 327 -15.49 14.28 18.87
CA VAL A 327 -16.15 13.11 19.46
C VAL A 327 -17.06 13.50 20.62
N ALA A 328 -16.60 14.38 21.52
CA ALA A 328 -17.36 14.80 22.70
C ALA A 328 -18.63 15.56 22.32
N ARG A 329 -18.56 16.47 21.33
CA ARG A 329 -19.75 17.16 20.80
C ARG A 329 -20.75 16.18 20.20
N TRP A 330 -20.26 15.26 19.36
CA TRP A 330 -21.10 14.24 18.74
C TRP A 330 -21.76 13.33 19.80
N LEU A 331 -21.03 12.92 20.85
CA LEU A 331 -21.59 12.11 21.94
C LEU A 331 -22.74 12.82 22.67
N ALA A 332 -22.58 14.14 22.91
CA ALA A 332 -23.67 14.96 23.49
C ALA A 332 -24.90 14.98 22.57
N GLU A 333 -24.73 15.15 21.26
CA GLU A 333 -25.80 15.07 20.25
C GLU A 333 -26.46 13.68 20.20
N GLN A 334 -25.68 12.62 20.47
CA GLN A 334 -26.20 11.24 20.55
C GLN A 334 -26.88 10.90 21.88
N GLY A 335 -26.87 11.79 22.87
CA GLY A 335 -27.61 11.64 24.12
C GLY A 335 -26.74 11.47 25.39
N ALA A 336 -25.42 11.59 25.31
CA ALA A 336 -24.60 11.63 26.50
C ALA A 336 -24.93 12.85 27.36
N HIS A 337 -25.36 12.62 28.62
CA HIS A 337 -25.69 13.71 29.52
C HIS A 337 -24.53 14.13 30.42
N GLU A 338 -23.53 13.25 30.64
CA GLU A 338 -22.33 13.53 31.42
C GLU A 338 -21.08 13.08 30.66
N ILE A 339 -20.18 14.02 30.39
CA ILE A 339 -18.97 13.77 29.63
C ILE A 339 -17.74 14.16 30.44
N VAL A 340 -16.80 13.21 30.58
CA VAL A 340 -15.51 13.41 31.25
C VAL A 340 -14.43 13.47 30.17
N LEU A 341 -13.84 14.65 30.00
CA LEU A 341 -12.71 14.88 29.10
C LEU A 341 -11.41 14.76 29.85
N THR A 342 -10.41 14.05 29.29
CA THR A 342 -9.07 14.02 29.87
C THR A 342 -8.00 14.46 28.92
N GLY A 343 -6.94 15.03 29.47
CA GLY A 343 -5.71 15.39 28.78
C GLY A 343 -4.58 15.69 29.77
N ARG A 344 -3.33 15.63 29.32
CA ARG A 344 -2.14 15.89 30.16
C ARG A 344 -2.16 17.26 30.83
N ARG A 345 -2.76 18.27 30.19
CA ARG A 345 -2.93 19.64 30.74
C ARG A 345 -4.24 19.82 31.48
N GLY A 346 -5.22 18.95 31.25
CA GLY A 346 -6.54 19.05 31.88
C GLY A 346 -7.22 20.41 31.62
N PRO A 347 -7.72 21.09 32.68
CA PRO A 347 -8.39 22.38 32.54
C PRO A 347 -7.51 23.51 31.99
N ASP A 348 -6.18 23.36 32.03
CA ASP A 348 -5.21 24.33 31.51
C ASP A 348 -4.94 24.14 30.00
N SER A 349 -5.70 23.26 29.32
CA SER A 349 -5.59 23.10 27.89
C SER A 349 -6.09 24.34 27.15
N PRO A 350 -5.43 24.78 26.06
CA PRO A 350 -5.95 25.86 25.22
C PRO A 350 -7.36 25.53 24.73
N ASP A 351 -8.19 26.55 24.59
CA ASP A 351 -9.54 26.46 24.01
C ASP A 351 -10.50 25.48 24.72
N VAL A 352 -10.17 25.03 25.94
CA VAL A 352 -11.02 24.07 26.69
C VAL A 352 -12.34 24.68 27.11
N SER A 353 -12.38 25.98 27.50
CA SER A 353 -13.59 26.62 27.94
C SER A 353 -14.63 26.75 26.82
N PRO A 354 -14.30 27.27 25.62
CA PRO A 354 -15.20 27.23 24.47
C PRO A 354 -15.67 25.81 24.15
N LEU A 355 -14.79 24.81 24.16
CA LEU A 355 -15.16 23.41 23.91
C LEU A 355 -16.21 22.89 24.90
N VAL A 356 -16.08 23.20 26.20
CA VAL A 356 -17.04 22.81 27.23
C VAL A 356 -18.41 23.46 26.97
N GLU A 357 -18.44 24.73 26.55
CA GLU A 357 -19.69 25.42 26.20
C GLU A 357 -20.36 24.81 24.96
N GLU A 358 -19.57 24.46 23.92
CA GLU A 358 -20.06 23.80 22.71
C GLU A 358 -20.65 22.41 23.03
N ILE A 359 -20.00 21.60 23.87
CA ILE A 359 -20.49 20.30 24.28
C ILE A 359 -21.80 20.41 25.07
N ARG A 360 -21.92 21.43 25.94
CA ARG A 360 -23.17 21.71 26.66
C ARG A 360 -24.29 22.15 25.70
N ALA A 361 -23.97 23.02 24.76
CA ALA A 361 -24.93 23.45 23.73
C ALA A 361 -25.39 22.27 22.85
N ALA A 362 -24.54 21.26 22.65
CA ALA A 362 -24.87 20.02 21.95
C ALA A 362 -25.75 19.04 22.75
N GLY A 363 -26.01 19.30 24.05
CA GLY A 363 -26.96 18.54 24.85
C GLY A 363 -26.43 17.93 26.16
N ALA A 364 -25.13 18.01 26.45
CA ALA A 364 -24.59 17.47 27.70
C ALA A 364 -24.95 18.39 28.90
N GLU A 365 -25.48 17.78 29.97
CA GLU A 365 -25.81 18.48 31.20
C GLU A 365 -24.56 18.79 32.04
N ARG A 366 -23.62 17.86 32.09
CA ARG A 366 -22.37 17.95 32.85
C ARG A 366 -21.16 17.62 31.99
N VAL A 367 -20.18 18.52 32.04
CA VAL A 367 -18.88 18.32 31.38
C VAL A 367 -17.78 18.53 32.41
N HIS A 368 -16.98 17.49 32.64
CA HIS A 368 -15.83 17.51 33.50
C HIS A 368 -14.55 17.52 32.67
N VAL A 369 -13.56 18.31 33.09
CA VAL A 369 -12.24 18.33 32.45
C VAL A 369 -11.20 17.93 33.50
N GLU A 370 -10.59 16.78 33.32
CA GLU A 370 -9.66 16.18 34.28
C GLU A 370 -8.24 16.17 33.70
N ARG A 371 -7.28 16.46 34.56
CA ARG A 371 -5.87 16.24 34.26
C ARG A 371 -5.55 14.76 34.52
N CYS A 372 -5.19 14.02 33.48
CA CYS A 372 -4.78 12.63 33.58
C CYS A 372 -3.76 12.30 32.51
N ASP A 373 -2.64 11.72 32.91
CA ASP A 373 -1.71 11.06 32.00
C ASP A 373 -2.13 9.59 31.86
N MET A 374 -2.46 9.17 30.67
CA MET A 374 -2.92 7.80 30.40
C MET A 374 -1.79 6.77 30.57
N ALA A 375 -0.52 7.20 30.59
CA ALA A 375 0.62 6.36 30.90
C ALA A 375 0.71 6.00 32.40
N ASP A 376 0.13 6.83 33.26
CA ASP A 376 0.13 6.61 34.71
C ASP A 376 -1.12 5.81 35.13
N ARG A 377 -0.91 4.52 35.41
CA ARG A 377 -1.98 3.59 35.78
C ARG A 377 -2.74 4.02 37.04
N ASP A 378 -2.02 4.59 38.02
CA ASP A 378 -2.65 5.00 39.29
C ASP A 378 -3.49 6.28 39.09
N ALA A 379 -3.04 7.19 38.22
CA ALA A 379 -3.82 8.37 37.81
C ALA A 379 -5.10 7.95 37.07
N VAL A 380 -5.02 6.94 36.17
CA VAL A 380 -6.20 6.41 35.46
C VAL A 380 -7.14 5.72 36.45
N ALA A 381 -6.63 4.94 37.40
CA ALA A 381 -7.45 4.31 38.43
C ALA A 381 -8.20 5.34 39.28
N ALA A 382 -7.48 6.38 39.76
CA ALA A 382 -8.08 7.46 40.53
C ALA A 382 -9.13 8.27 39.73
N LEU A 383 -8.95 8.42 38.42
CA LEU A 383 -9.93 9.01 37.52
C LEU A 383 -11.21 8.17 37.46
N LEU A 384 -11.09 6.88 37.22
CA LEU A 384 -12.21 5.94 37.11
C LEU A 384 -12.95 5.74 38.44
N ASP A 385 -12.26 5.88 39.57
CA ASP A 385 -12.89 5.85 40.91
C ASP A 385 -13.75 7.11 41.14
N ARG A 386 -13.32 8.28 40.65
CA ARG A 386 -14.08 9.52 40.76
C ARG A 386 -15.27 9.58 39.78
N HIS A 387 -15.07 9.06 38.59
CA HIS A 387 -16.04 9.12 37.51
C HIS A 387 -16.40 7.70 37.02
N ARG A 388 -17.45 7.14 37.60
CA ARG A 388 -18.01 5.87 37.10
C ARG A 388 -18.72 6.13 35.77
N VAL A 389 -18.24 5.53 34.70
CA VAL A 389 -18.74 5.75 33.34
C VAL A 389 -19.39 4.51 32.75
N ASP A 390 -20.26 4.71 31.77
CA ASP A 390 -21.01 3.67 31.05
C ASP A 390 -20.33 3.38 29.70
N ALA A 391 -19.51 4.30 29.20
CA ALA A 391 -18.71 4.12 27.99
C ALA A 391 -17.34 4.82 28.07
N VAL A 392 -16.37 4.29 27.31
CA VAL A 392 -15.02 4.82 27.16
C VAL A 392 -14.70 5.03 25.67
N PHE A 393 -14.22 6.23 25.35
CA PHE A 393 -13.68 6.58 24.04
C PHE A 393 -12.22 7.00 24.19
N HIS A 394 -11.29 6.12 23.80
CA HIS A 394 -9.86 6.36 23.91
C HIS A 394 -9.32 6.94 22.62
N ALA A 395 -9.21 8.29 22.56
CA ALA A 395 -8.69 9.04 21.42
C ALA A 395 -7.32 9.70 21.70
N ALA A 396 -6.70 9.42 22.85
CA ALA A 396 -5.36 9.91 23.17
C ALA A 396 -4.31 9.33 22.21
N GLY A 397 -3.31 10.14 21.85
CA GLY A 397 -2.19 9.74 21.01
C GLY A 397 -1.27 10.92 20.70
N VAL A 398 -0.04 10.60 20.30
CA VAL A 398 1.01 11.54 19.94
C VAL A 398 1.42 11.29 18.49
N PRO A 399 1.61 12.32 17.65
CA PRO A 399 2.11 12.12 16.28
C PRO A 399 3.54 11.59 16.30
N ASP A 400 3.90 10.81 15.26
CA ASP A 400 5.23 10.26 15.04
C ASP A 400 5.64 10.54 13.59
N ALA A 401 6.91 10.87 13.39
CA ALA A 401 7.52 11.07 12.07
C ALA A 401 9.01 10.68 12.07
N THR A 402 9.40 9.71 12.92
CA THR A 402 10.78 9.28 13.13
C THR A 402 11.06 7.98 12.41
N PRO A 403 12.11 7.90 11.55
CA PRO A 403 12.53 6.65 10.93
C PRO A 403 12.88 5.59 11.97
N ILE A 404 12.73 4.31 11.62
CA ILE A 404 13.08 3.19 12.51
C ILE A 404 14.49 3.33 13.07
N ASP A 405 15.46 3.67 12.22
CA ASP A 405 16.87 3.74 12.60
C ASP A 405 17.21 4.92 13.53
N GLU A 406 16.31 5.92 13.64
CA GLU A 406 16.47 7.12 14.49
C GLU A 406 15.67 7.06 15.80
N VAL A 407 14.85 6.03 16.00
CA VAL A 407 14.05 5.88 17.23
C VAL A 407 14.98 5.56 18.40
N ASP A 408 14.90 6.39 19.45
CA ASP A 408 15.55 6.17 20.73
C ASP A 408 14.53 5.84 21.85
N ASP A 409 15.02 5.52 23.04
CA ASP A 409 14.18 5.12 24.19
C ASP A 409 13.24 6.24 24.64
N ALA A 410 13.66 7.51 24.53
CA ALA A 410 12.84 8.66 24.93
C ALA A 410 11.67 8.87 23.97
N HIS A 411 11.94 8.78 22.66
CA HIS A 411 10.93 8.84 21.62
C HIS A 411 9.96 7.65 21.71
N LEU A 412 10.50 6.45 21.91
CA LEU A 412 9.70 5.26 22.15
C LEU A 412 8.73 5.46 23.31
N ALA A 413 9.21 5.95 24.47
CA ALA A 413 8.39 6.17 25.64
C ALA A 413 7.29 7.22 25.41
N ASP A 414 7.57 8.32 24.72
CA ASP A 414 6.58 9.40 24.50
C ASP A 414 5.44 8.94 23.58
N VAL A 415 5.75 8.30 22.45
CA VAL A 415 4.73 7.88 21.46
C VAL A 415 3.94 6.68 21.97
N TRP A 416 4.60 5.71 22.62
CA TRP A 416 3.99 4.48 23.10
C TRP A 416 3.00 4.70 24.25
N SER A 417 3.40 5.56 25.21
CA SER A 417 2.74 5.64 26.52
C SER A 417 1.28 6.12 26.42
N ALA A 418 0.99 7.16 25.69
CA ALA A 418 -0.34 7.76 25.68
C ALA A 418 -1.39 6.85 25.01
N LYS A 419 -1.01 6.11 23.98
CA LYS A 419 -1.93 5.27 23.21
C LYS A 419 -1.93 3.81 23.67
N ALA A 420 -0.79 3.14 23.62
CA ALA A 420 -0.71 1.73 23.96
C ALA A 420 -0.96 1.46 25.43
N LEU A 421 -0.19 2.09 26.32
CA LEU A 421 -0.39 1.91 27.76
C LEU A 421 -1.75 2.44 28.22
N GLY A 422 -2.23 3.54 27.65
CA GLY A 422 -3.56 4.08 27.94
C GLY A 422 -4.67 3.07 27.62
N ALA A 423 -4.61 2.38 26.47
CA ALA A 423 -5.57 1.34 26.11
C ALA A 423 -5.49 0.14 27.07
N VAL A 424 -4.27 -0.31 27.40
CA VAL A 424 -4.04 -1.41 28.35
C VAL A 424 -4.59 -1.08 29.74
N HIS A 425 -4.26 0.10 30.30
CA HIS A 425 -4.73 0.52 31.63
C HIS A 425 -6.26 0.65 31.67
N LEU A 426 -6.88 1.20 30.64
CA LEU A 426 -8.33 1.31 30.56
C LEU A 426 -8.99 -0.06 30.50
N ASP A 427 -8.47 -0.99 29.70
CA ASP A 427 -8.98 -2.36 29.64
C ASP A 427 -8.87 -3.07 31.00
N GLU A 428 -7.69 -3.03 31.61
CA GLU A 428 -7.45 -3.67 32.91
C GLU A 428 -8.36 -3.12 34.02
N LEU A 429 -8.46 -1.80 34.13
CA LEU A 429 -9.18 -1.13 35.20
C LEU A 429 -10.70 -1.14 35.03
N THR A 430 -11.18 -1.37 33.79
CA THR A 430 -12.62 -1.53 33.50
C THR A 430 -13.03 -2.99 33.28
N ARG A 431 -12.14 -3.94 33.54
CA ARG A 431 -12.46 -5.37 33.41
C ARG A 431 -13.64 -5.75 34.32
N GLY A 432 -14.61 -6.44 33.73
CA GLY A 432 -15.85 -6.82 34.41
C GLY A 432 -16.83 -5.67 34.67
N TRP A 433 -16.56 -4.44 34.15
CA TRP A 433 -17.59 -3.42 34.13
C TRP A 433 -18.57 -3.70 32.98
N ALA A 434 -19.85 -3.46 33.24
CA ALA A 434 -20.86 -3.55 32.17
C ALA A 434 -20.85 -2.29 31.32
N LEU A 435 -19.72 -2.03 30.64
CA LEU A 435 -19.64 -0.92 29.68
C LEU A 435 -20.50 -1.23 28.46
N GLU A 436 -21.30 -0.25 28.04
CA GLU A 436 -22.09 -0.34 26.81
C GLU A 436 -21.23 -0.11 25.57
N ALA A 437 -20.15 0.67 25.69
CA ALA A 437 -19.14 0.87 24.64
C ALA A 437 -17.75 1.06 25.21
N PHE A 438 -16.76 0.41 24.57
CA PHE A 438 -15.33 0.64 24.78
C PHE A 438 -14.71 0.83 23.41
N VAL A 439 -14.44 2.09 23.04
CA VAL A 439 -14.00 2.47 21.71
C VAL A 439 -12.57 2.97 21.76
N VAL A 440 -11.71 2.39 20.91
CA VAL A 440 -10.32 2.82 20.77
C VAL A 440 -10.09 3.37 19.37
N PHE A 441 -9.59 4.60 19.30
CA PHE A 441 -9.20 5.26 18.06
C PHE A 441 -7.81 4.79 17.70
N THR A 442 -7.71 3.95 16.68
CA THR A 442 -6.46 3.51 16.10
C THR A 442 -6.21 4.19 14.74
N SER A 443 -5.30 3.69 13.94
CA SER A 443 -4.90 4.31 12.67
C SER A 443 -4.66 3.28 11.60
N ILE A 444 -4.93 3.66 10.35
CA ILE A 444 -4.50 2.91 9.16
C ILE A 444 -3.00 2.60 9.17
N ALA A 445 -2.17 3.41 9.84
CA ALA A 445 -0.75 3.13 10.06
C ALA A 445 -0.53 1.79 10.77
N GLY A 446 -1.40 1.40 11.70
CA GLY A 446 -1.41 0.08 12.34
C GLY A 446 -1.86 -1.04 11.42
N VAL A 447 -2.57 -0.76 10.32
CA VAL A 447 -3.16 -1.76 9.42
C VAL A 447 -2.24 -2.11 8.24
N TRP A 448 -1.74 -1.11 7.53
CA TRP A 448 -0.86 -1.32 6.37
C TRP A 448 0.52 -0.67 6.48
N GLY A 449 0.80 0.04 7.57
CA GLY A 449 2.06 0.75 7.79
C GLY A 449 2.03 2.18 7.26
N SER A 450 2.91 2.99 7.81
CA SER A 450 3.20 4.34 7.34
C SER A 450 4.67 4.63 7.59
N GLY A 451 5.43 4.96 6.56
CA GLY A 451 6.86 5.23 6.70
C GLY A 451 7.12 6.33 7.75
N ARG A 452 8.19 6.17 8.53
CA ARG A 452 8.60 7.05 9.63
C ARG A 452 7.62 7.08 10.82
N GLN A 453 6.76 6.06 10.97
CA GLN A 453 5.77 5.97 12.04
C GLN A 453 5.80 4.59 12.74
N ALA A 454 7.00 4.05 12.98
CA ALA A 454 7.15 2.71 13.50
C ALA A 454 6.54 2.55 14.90
N VAL A 455 6.85 3.47 15.83
CA VAL A 455 6.31 3.42 17.20
C VAL A 455 4.81 3.69 17.20
N TYR A 456 4.36 4.65 16.39
CA TYR A 456 2.94 4.96 16.24
C TYR A 456 2.15 3.77 15.67
N SER A 457 2.67 3.12 14.63
CA SER A 457 2.05 1.92 14.02
C SER A 457 1.99 0.75 15.01
N ALA A 458 3.06 0.55 15.78
CA ALA A 458 3.12 -0.45 16.85
C ALA A 458 2.11 -0.18 17.96
N ALA A 459 2.00 1.06 18.44
CA ALA A 459 1.04 1.45 19.48
C ALA A 459 -0.41 1.28 19.03
N ASN A 460 -0.72 1.55 17.75
CA ASN A 460 -2.05 1.31 17.20
C ASN A 460 -2.35 -0.19 17.08
N ALA A 461 -1.41 -1.02 16.63
CA ALA A 461 -1.57 -2.47 16.56
C ALA A 461 -1.74 -3.11 17.97
N CYS A 462 -1.01 -2.62 18.98
CA CYS A 462 -1.20 -2.99 20.39
C CYS A 462 -2.62 -2.68 20.84
N ALA A 463 -3.11 -1.47 20.57
CA ALA A 463 -4.45 -1.02 20.98
C ALA A 463 -5.56 -1.82 20.28
N ASP A 464 -5.38 -2.19 19.00
CA ASP A 464 -6.29 -3.10 18.29
C ASP A 464 -6.35 -4.48 18.98
N ALA A 465 -5.19 -5.04 19.37
CA ALA A 465 -5.12 -6.34 20.07
C ALA A 465 -5.75 -6.29 21.47
N VAL A 466 -5.63 -5.18 22.19
CA VAL A 466 -6.34 -4.97 23.48
C VAL A 466 -7.85 -5.09 23.30
N VAL A 467 -8.39 -4.43 22.26
CA VAL A 467 -9.84 -4.50 21.96
C VAL A 467 -10.24 -5.90 21.56
N GLU A 468 -9.44 -6.59 20.77
CA GLU A 468 -9.70 -7.96 20.34
C GLU A 468 -9.69 -8.93 21.53
N ALA A 469 -8.69 -8.82 22.41
CA ALA A 469 -8.63 -9.60 23.64
C ALA A 469 -9.83 -9.34 24.56
N ARG A 470 -10.27 -8.07 24.66
CA ARG A 470 -11.48 -7.69 25.41
C ARG A 470 -12.74 -8.36 24.86
N ARG A 471 -12.92 -8.32 23.53
CA ARG A 471 -14.04 -9.02 22.87
C ARG A 471 -14.01 -10.52 23.06
N GLY A 472 -12.80 -11.12 23.03
CA GLY A 472 -12.61 -12.55 23.33
C GLY A 472 -13.10 -12.95 24.72
N ARG A 473 -13.17 -12.00 25.68
CA ARG A 473 -13.78 -12.19 27.00
C ARG A 473 -15.30 -11.96 27.03
N GLY A 474 -15.90 -11.59 25.89
CA GLY A 474 -17.33 -11.26 25.81
C GLY A 474 -17.69 -9.85 26.26
N GLU A 475 -16.70 -8.96 26.42
CA GLU A 475 -16.89 -7.57 26.81
C GLU A 475 -17.03 -6.66 25.59
N ALA A 476 -17.73 -5.51 25.73
CA ALA A 476 -17.86 -4.53 24.65
C ALA A 476 -16.50 -3.98 24.23
N GLY A 477 -16.23 -3.92 22.93
CA GLY A 477 -14.99 -3.36 22.38
C GLY A 477 -15.12 -3.11 20.89
N VAL A 478 -14.68 -1.92 20.43
CA VAL A 478 -14.58 -1.52 19.03
C VAL A 478 -13.26 -0.79 18.83
N SER A 479 -12.41 -1.23 17.91
CA SER A 479 -11.28 -0.44 17.44
C SER A 479 -11.57 0.12 16.05
N VAL A 480 -11.29 1.40 15.85
CA VAL A 480 -11.49 2.07 14.57
C VAL A 480 -10.15 2.59 14.08
N ALA A 481 -9.63 1.97 13.02
CA ALA A 481 -8.40 2.39 12.35
C ALA A 481 -8.71 3.51 11.35
N TRP A 482 -8.43 4.72 11.78
CA TRP A 482 -8.79 5.93 11.05
C TRP A 482 -7.81 6.27 9.94
N GLY A 483 -8.35 6.69 8.80
CA GLY A 483 -7.67 7.56 7.84
C GLY A 483 -7.49 8.98 8.39
N PRO A 484 -6.84 9.88 7.63
CA PRO A 484 -6.61 11.26 8.06
C PRO A 484 -7.91 12.06 8.17
N TRP A 485 -8.03 12.90 9.21
CA TRP A 485 -9.16 13.81 9.42
C TRP A 485 -8.74 15.24 9.09
N SER A 486 -9.66 16.03 8.53
CA SER A 486 -9.55 17.49 8.39
C SER A 486 -9.93 18.22 9.70
N GLY A 487 -9.77 19.52 9.73
CA GLY A 487 -10.23 20.34 10.86
C GLY A 487 -9.34 20.31 12.11
N GLY A 488 -8.06 20.01 11.98
CA GLY A 488 -7.08 20.01 13.05
C GLY A 488 -6.62 18.59 13.45
N GLY A 489 -5.54 18.51 14.21
CA GLY A 489 -4.95 17.26 14.66
C GLY A 489 -3.55 17.03 14.10
N MET A 490 -3.24 15.80 13.67
CA MET A 490 -1.89 15.39 13.24
C MET A 490 -1.55 15.80 11.78
N VAL A 491 -2.57 16.09 10.96
CA VAL A 491 -2.38 16.42 9.54
C VAL A 491 -2.38 17.93 9.36
N THR A 492 -1.30 18.46 8.79
CA THR A 492 -1.19 19.87 8.37
C THR A 492 -1.80 20.03 6.96
N ASP A 493 -2.12 21.28 6.57
CA ASP A 493 -2.66 21.56 5.23
C ASP A 493 -1.73 21.06 4.11
N ALA A 494 -0.41 21.26 4.26
CA ALA A 494 0.58 20.76 3.31
C ALA A 494 0.61 19.21 3.28
N GLY A 495 0.47 18.57 4.45
CA GLY A 495 0.38 17.12 4.57
C GLY A 495 -0.89 16.57 3.93
N ALA A 496 -2.02 17.29 4.06
CA ALA A 496 -3.29 16.90 3.43
C ALA A 496 -3.16 16.84 1.90
N VAL A 497 -2.59 17.87 1.29
CA VAL A 497 -2.35 17.90 -0.17
C VAL A 497 -1.47 16.74 -0.63
N GLU A 498 -0.43 16.41 0.14
CA GLU A 498 0.47 15.29 -0.20
C GLU A 498 -0.24 13.92 -0.06
N LEU A 499 -1.07 13.73 0.97
CA LEU A 499 -1.85 12.52 1.14
C LEU A 499 -2.87 12.34 0.00
N GLU A 500 -3.56 13.43 -0.39
CA GLU A 500 -4.52 13.40 -1.50
C GLU A 500 -3.85 13.07 -2.84
N ARG A 501 -2.65 13.59 -3.09
CA ARG A 501 -1.86 13.23 -4.29
C ARG A 501 -1.58 11.73 -4.35
N ARG A 502 -1.42 11.08 -3.21
CA ARG A 502 -1.20 9.63 -3.06
C ARG A 502 -2.50 8.82 -3.02
N GLY A 503 -3.65 9.45 -3.20
CA GLY A 503 -4.95 8.77 -3.17
C GLY A 503 -5.52 8.54 -1.78
N LEU A 504 -4.98 9.16 -0.73
CA LEU A 504 -5.52 9.10 0.62
C LEU A 504 -6.13 10.46 0.96
N ARG A 505 -7.46 10.56 0.92
CA ARG A 505 -8.17 11.80 1.16
C ARG A 505 -8.38 12.05 2.64
N VAL A 506 -8.37 13.33 3.04
CA VAL A 506 -8.71 13.73 4.41
C VAL A 506 -10.22 13.72 4.58
N MET A 507 -10.69 13.08 5.64
CA MET A 507 -12.11 12.94 5.94
C MET A 507 -12.62 14.14 6.74
N GLU A 508 -13.77 14.65 6.36
CA GLU A 508 -14.46 15.68 7.13
C GLU A 508 -14.97 15.09 8.45
N PRO A 509 -14.81 15.80 9.61
CA PRO A 509 -15.19 15.26 10.92
C PRO A 509 -16.65 14.75 11.00
N ALA A 510 -17.58 15.42 10.35
CA ALA A 510 -18.97 15.00 10.32
C ALA A 510 -19.16 13.61 9.66
N HIS A 511 -18.48 13.37 8.54
CA HIS A 511 -18.53 12.08 7.85
C HIS A 511 -17.78 10.99 8.63
N ALA A 512 -16.63 11.32 9.22
CA ALA A 512 -15.88 10.38 10.04
C ALA A 512 -16.68 9.95 11.29
N LEU A 513 -17.37 10.87 11.95
CA LEU A 513 -18.27 10.57 13.08
C LEU A 513 -19.51 9.76 12.66
N LEU A 514 -20.03 9.99 11.44
CA LEU A 514 -21.04 9.12 10.86
C LEU A 514 -20.50 7.69 10.70
N GLY A 515 -19.22 7.54 10.25
CA GLY A 515 -18.51 6.26 10.18
C GLY A 515 -18.37 5.58 11.52
N LEU A 516 -18.05 6.34 12.57
CA LEU A 516 -18.01 5.85 13.95
C LEU A 516 -19.38 5.30 14.39
N GLY A 517 -20.43 6.07 14.16
CA GLY A 517 -21.81 5.65 14.47
C GLY A 517 -22.16 4.34 13.74
N ARG A 518 -21.77 4.22 12.46
CA ARG A 518 -21.99 3.00 11.67
C ARG A 518 -21.21 1.80 12.20
N ALA A 519 -19.97 1.98 12.63
CA ALA A 519 -19.15 0.93 13.24
C ALA A 519 -19.78 0.42 14.57
N LEU A 520 -20.23 1.33 15.41
CA LEU A 520 -20.90 1.00 16.67
C LEU A 520 -22.24 0.30 16.44
N GLU A 521 -23.02 0.76 15.46
CA GLU A 521 -24.30 0.15 15.09
C GLU A 521 -24.14 -1.28 14.55
N ALA A 522 -23.08 -1.52 13.79
CA ALA A 522 -22.72 -2.85 13.27
C ALA A 522 -22.24 -3.82 14.36
N GLY A 523 -21.79 -3.30 15.51
CA GLY A 523 -21.12 -4.09 16.53
C GLY A 523 -19.75 -4.61 16.05
N ASP A 524 -19.07 -3.84 15.18
CA ASP A 524 -17.75 -4.20 14.64
C ASP A 524 -16.74 -4.43 15.77
N GLY A 525 -15.81 -5.38 15.59
CA GLY A 525 -14.68 -5.56 16.50
C GLY A 525 -13.53 -4.62 16.13
N ALA A 526 -13.03 -4.81 14.94
CA ALA A 526 -12.00 -3.96 14.34
C ALA A 526 -12.46 -3.55 12.94
N VAL A 527 -12.48 -2.25 12.68
CA VAL A 527 -12.87 -1.68 11.39
C VAL A 527 -11.90 -0.61 10.96
N VAL A 528 -11.61 -0.55 9.67
CA VAL A 528 -10.88 0.54 9.05
C VAL A 528 -11.89 1.51 8.46
N VAL A 529 -11.72 2.81 8.73
CA VAL A 529 -12.53 3.88 8.12
C VAL A 529 -11.59 4.89 7.48
N ALA A 530 -11.54 4.89 6.16
CA ALA A 530 -10.64 5.74 5.40
C ALA A 530 -11.21 6.03 4.00
N ASP A 531 -11.08 7.27 3.54
CA ASP A 531 -11.39 7.65 2.16
C ASP A 531 -10.17 7.43 1.29
N VAL A 532 -10.16 6.34 0.53
CA VAL A 532 -9.01 5.89 -0.27
C VAL A 532 -9.38 5.74 -1.74
N GLU A 533 -8.63 6.39 -2.58
CA GLU A 533 -8.65 6.24 -4.04
C GLU A 533 -7.65 5.14 -4.43
N TRP A 534 -8.10 3.87 -4.39
CA TRP A 534 -7.24 2.70 -4.52
C TRP A 534 -6.44 2.65 -5.82
N GLU A 535 -6.99 3.13 -6.92
CA GLU A 535 -6.29 3.23 -8.22
C GLU A 535 -5.01 4.09 -8.14
N ARG A 536 -5.00 5.09 -7.26
CA ARG A 536 -3.85 5.97 -7.01
C ARG A 536 -3.00 5.48 -5.84
N PHE A 537 -3.67 5.04 -4.76
CA PHE A 537 -2.98 4.67 -3.54
C PHE A 537 -2.12 3.41 -3.72
N VAL A 538 -2.66 2.34 -4.31
CA VAL A 538 -1.94 1.07 -4.43
C VAL A 538 -0.64 1.21 -5.23
N PRO A 539 -0.60 1.81 -6.43
CA PRO A 539 0.65 2.00 -7.16
C PRO A 539 1.69 2.83 -6.41
N ALA A 540 1.28 3.89 -5.73
CA ALA A 540 2.17 4.73 -4.93
C ALA A 540 2.73 3.98 -3.72
N PHE A 541 1.86 3.26 -2.99
CA PHE A 541 2.22 2.51 -1.79
C PHE A 541 3.13 1.31 -2.09
N THR A 542 2.89 0.62 -3.22
CA THR A 542 3.65 -0.58 -3.61
C THR A 542 4.83 -0.29 -4.53
N SER A 543 5.21 0.97 -4.70
CA SER A 543 6.27 1.39 -5.64
C SER A 543 7.65 0.76 -5.38
N ARG A 544 7.99 0.50 -4.12
CA ARG A 544 9.26 -0.11 -3.73
C ARG A 544 9.17 -1.59 -3.38
N ARG A 545 8.01 -2.04 -2.91
CA ARG A 545 7.74 -3.43 -2.52
C ARG A 545 6.27 -3.76 -2.76
N PRO A 546 5.93 -4.94 -3.31
CA PRO A 546 4.56 -5.43 -3.36
C PRO A 546 3.92 -5.50 -1.97
N SER A 547 2.63 -5.25 -1.87
CA SER A 547 1.84 -5.45 -0.64
C SER A 547 0.68 -6.42 -0.91
N PRO A 548 0.83 -7.70 -0.57
CA PRO A 548 -0.21 -8.71 -0.76
C PRO A 548 -1.50 -8.40 -0.01
N LEU A 549 -1.41 -7.69 1.11
CA LEU A 549 -2.55 -7.19 1.88
C LEU A 549 -3.59 -6.46 1.02
N LEU A 550 -3.14 -5.68 0.02
CA LEU A 550 -3.98 -4.83 -0.83
C LEU A 550 -4.37 -5.49 -2.17
N SER A 551 -3.98 -6.74 -2.40
CA SER A 551 -4.16 -7.43 -3.69
C SER A 551 -5.62 -7.57 -4.12
N THR A 552 -6.54 -7.75 -3.16
CA THR A 552 -7.97 -7.93 -3.43
C THR A 552 -8.68 -6.63 -3.81
N LEU A 553 -8.18 -5.47 -3.38
CA LEU A 553 -8.74 -4.16 -3.69
C LEU A 553 -8.39 -3.70 -5.12
N ARG A 554 -7.25 -4.15 -5.63
CA ARG A 554 -6.83 -3.88 -7.01
C ARG A 554 -7.64 -4.68 -8.05
N ALA A 555 -8.17 -5.87 -7.68
CA ALA A 555 -8.98 -6.69 -8.56
C ALA A 555 -10.42 -6.16 -8.75
N LEU A 556 -10.96 -5.45 -7.75
CA LEU A 556 -12.31 -4.89 -7.80
C LEU A 556 -12.45 -3.77 -8.85
N ASP A 557 -11.40 -2.99 -9.07
CA ASP A 557 -11.39 -1.92 -10.07
C ASP A 557 -11.35 -2.45 -11.52
N ALA A 558 -10.81 -3.66 -11.72
CA ALA A 558 -10.83 -4.33 -13.03
C ALA A 558 -12.19 -4.98 -13.35
N ASP A 559 -12.94 -5.43 -12.33
CA ASP A 559 -14.24 -6.08 -12.48
C ASP A 559 -15.43 -5.10 -12.33
N GLY A 560 -15.24 -3.95 -11.69
CA GLY A 560 -16.26 -2.89 -11.56
C GLY A 560 -16.68 -2.25 -12.88
N ALA A 561 -15.90 -2.46 -13.95
CA ALA A 561 -16.25 -2.05 -15.31
C ALA A 561 -17.23 -3.00 -16.01
N THR A 562 -17.56 -4.16 -15.42
CA THR A 562 -18.54 -5.11 -15.94
C THR A 562 -19.46 -5.62 -14.82
N GLY A 563 -20.49 -4.82 -14.52
CA GLY A 563 -21.54 -5.21 -13.57
C GLY A 563 -22.39 -6.37 -14.06
N GLY A 564 -22.56 -7.40 -13.21
CA GLY A 564 -23.59 -8.42 -13.39
C GLY A 564 -23.13 -9.82 -12.97
N GLY A 565 -23.53 -10.23 -11.78
CA GLY A 565 -23.20 -11.50 -11.15
C GLY A 565 -23.50 -12.75 -11.96
N ARG A 566 -22.61 -13.74 -11.83
CA ARG A 566 -22.93 -15.16 -11.98
C ARG A 566 -21.94 -16.03 -11.26
N THR A 567 -22.46 -16.88 -10.39
CA THR A 567 -21.81 -18.09 -9.85
C THR A 567 -21.34 -19.00 -10.97
N THR A 568 -20.07 -19.44 -10.92
CA THR A 568 -19.49 -20.34 -11.89
C THR A 568 -19.26 -21.72 -11.31
N GLU A 569 -19.90 -22.71 -11.92
CA GLU A 569 -19.42 -24.06 -11.98
C GLU A 569 -18.45 -24.25 -13.17
N ASN A 570 -17.51 -25.13 -12.97
CA ASN A 570 -16.38 -25.50 -13.81
C ASN A 570 -16.70 -25.85 -15.27
N ALA A 571 -15.85 -25.39 -16.21
CA ALA A 571 -15.34 -26.22 -17.33
C ALA A 571 -14.15 -25.54 -18.05
N PRO A 572 -13.18 -26.25 -18.62
CA PRO A 572 -11.88 -25.75 -19.05
C PRO A 572 -11.85 -25.31 -20.52
N GLY A 573 -11.07 -24.26 -20.76
CA GLY A 573 -10.46 -23.99 -22.04
C GLY A 573 -11.21 -23.03 -22.96
N SER A 574 -10.86 -21.75 -22.92
CA SER A 574 -10.69 -20.91 -24.11
C SER A 574 -10.01 -19.60 -23.75
N THR A 575 -8.87 -19.37 -24.36
CA THR A 575 -8.07 -18.18 -24.33
C THR A 575 -8.83 -16.97 -24.92
N ALA A 576 -9.06 -15.95 -24.10
CA ALA A 576 -9.38 -14.61 -24.57
C ALA A 576 -8.53 -13.59 -23.78
N THR A 577 -7.24 -13.55 -24.11
CA THR A 577 -6.33 -12.45 -23.82
C THR A 577 -6.31 -11.54 -25.05
N GLY A 578 -7.07 -10.48 -25.03
CA GLY A 578 -7.02 -9.57 -26.15
C GLY A 578 -7.80 -8.30 -25.94
N THR A 579 -7.22 -7.32 -25.22
CA THR A 579 -7.53 -5.89 -25.45
C THR A 579 -6.47 -4.95 -24.87
N ALA A 580 -5.93 -5.21 -23.68
CA ALA A 580 -4.88 -4.35 -23.12
C ALA A 580 -3.49 -4.72 -23.67
N ALA A 581 -3.24 -6.00 -23.94
CA ALA A 581 -2.01 -6.46 -24.59
C ALA A 581 -1.94 -6.02 -26.06
N ASP A 582 -3.05 -6.06 -26.78
CA ASP A 582 -3.12 -5.61 -28.18
C ASP A 582 -2.94 -4.08 -28.32
N ALA A 583 -3.45 -3.29 -27.37
CA ALA A 583 -3.22 -1.83 -27.35
C ALA A 583 -1.77 -1.47 -26.98
N ALA A 584 -1.15 -2.21 -26.05
CA ALA A 584 0.25 -2.02 -25.67
C ALA A 584 1.20 -2.46 -26.80
N GLU A 585 0.92 -3.58 -27.46
CA GLU A 585 1.66 -4.05 -28.63
C GLU A 585 1.58 -3.04 -29.78
N SER A 586 0.41 -2.46 -30.02
CA SER A 586 0.23 -1.41 -31.04
C SER A 586 0.99 -0.12 -30.74
N ALA A 587 1.17 0.28 -29.47
CA ALA A 587 1.95 1.47 -29.09
C ALA A 587 3.46 1.24 -29.31
N ARG A 588 3.97 0.06 -28.90
CA ARG A 588 5.37 -0.35 -29.11
C ARG A 588 5.69 -0.41 -30.61
N GLU A 589 4.86 -1.07 -31.39
CA GLU A 589 5.06 -1.18 -32.83
C GLU A 589 5.07 0.18 -33.53
N ARG A 590 4.18 1.10 -33.13
CA ARG A 590 4.15 2.47 -33.67
C ARG A 590 5.41 3.24 -33.35
N LEU A 591 5.91 3.16 -32.11
CA LEU A 591 7.12 3.85 -31.68
C LEU A 591 8.36 3.28 -32.36
N VAL A 592 8.50 1.95 -32.37
CA VAL A 592 9.62 1.24 -33.02
C VAL A 592 9.62 1.57 -34.52
N ARG A 593 8.50 1.49 -35.22
CA ARG A 593 8.39 1.84 -36.67
C ARG A 593 8.79 3.27 -36.96
N ARG A 594 8.40 4.22 -36.08
CA ARG A 594 8.77 5.64 -36.21
C ARG A 594 10.27 5.89 -36.04
N LEU A 595 10.94 5.06 -35.26
CA LEU A 595 12.36 5.23 -34.92
C LEU A 595 13.27 4.26 -35.66
N ALA A 596 12.77 3.18 -36.27
CA ALA A 596 13.57 2.10 -36.88
C ALA A 596 14.52 2.59 -37.97
N ASP A 597 14.05 3.53 -38.80
CA ASP A 597 14.83 4.06 -39.94
C ASP A 597 15.89 5.12 -39.54
N ARG A 598 15.97 5.44 -38.21
CA ARG A 598 16.92 6.45 -37.73
C ARG A 598 18.20 5.78 -37.24
N PRO A 599 19.36 6.46 -37.40
CA PRO A 599 20.59 6.02 -36.76
C PRO A 599 20.41 5.86 -35.24
N GLU A 600 21.16 4.96 -34.63
CA GLU A 600 21.08 4.66 -33.17
C GLU A 600 21.23 5.94 -32.32
N THR A 601 22.16 6.81 -32.67
CA THR A 601 22.37 8.10 -32.00
C THR A 601 21.13 9.01 -32.01
N GLU A 602 20.37 9.00 -33.10
CA GLU A 602 19.10 9.74 -33.20
C GLU A 602 17.95 9.03 -32.46
N ARG A 603 17.93 7.70 -32.44
CA ARG A 603 16.97 6.92 -31.64
C ARG A 603 17.14 7.21 -30.16
N ARG A 604 18.39 7.12 -29.65
CA ARG A 604 18.71 7.44 -28.26
C ARG A 604 18.39 8.90 -27.92
N ARG A 605 18.63 9.83 -28.83
CA ARG A 605 18.27 11.24 -28.66
C ARG A 605 16.75 11.42 -28.54
N ALA A 606 15.98 10.83 -29.41
CA ALA A 606 14.52 10.93 -29.41
C ALA A 606 13.91 10.36 -28.11
N LEU A 607 14.45 9.25 -27.61
CA LEU A 607 14.02 8.66 -26.34
C LEU A 607 14.43 9.52 -25.14
N ARG A 608 15.58 10.19 -25.17
CA ARG A 608 15.96 11.16 -24.12
C ARG A 608 15.01 12.36 -24.10
N GLU A 609 14.65 12.89 -25.27
CA GLU A 609 13.68 13.99 -25.39
C GLU A 609 12.30 13.55 -24.86
N LEU A 610 11.86 12.31 -25.10
CA LEU A 610 10.62 11.73 -24.61
C LEU A 610 10.64 11.62 -23.08
N VAL A 611 11.67 11.02 -22.50
CA VAL A 611 11.82 10.88 -21.03
C VAL A 611 11.89 12.25 -20.36
N GLN A 612 12.65 13.18 -20.93
CA GLN A 612 12.78 14.54 -20.41
C GLN A 612 11.46 15.31 -20.44
N ALA A 613 10.70 15.20 -21.52
CA ALA A 613 9.40 15.83 -21.65
C ALA A 613 8.40 15.27 -20.63
N ARG A 614 8.36 13.94 -20.48
CA ARG A 614 7.51 13.30 -19.48
C ARG A 614 7.91 13.66 -18.05
N ALA A 615 9.19 13.62 -17.73
CA ALA A 615 9.68 14.00 -16.41
C ALA A 615 9.35 15.45 -16.06
N THR A 616 9.43 16.35 -17.05
CA THR A 616 9.07 17.77 -16.90
C THR A 616 7.57 17.96 -16.67
N LEU A 617 6.73 17.20 -17.39
CA LEU A 617 5.27 17.20 -17.25
C LEU A 617 4.84 16.70 -15.86
N VAL A 618 5.41 15.57 -15.42
CA VAL A 618 5.11 14.96 -14.11
C VAL A 618 5.44 15.90 -12.96
N LEU A 619 6.51 16.69 -13.07
CA LEU A 619 6.86 17.71 -12.07
C LEU A 619 6.06 19.01 -12.19
N GLY A 620 5.10 19.10 -13.13
CA GLY A 620 4.32 20.32 -13.37
C GLY A 620 5.15 21.52 -13.78
N ARG A 621 6.32 21.29 -14.42
CA ARG A 621 7.23 22.36 -14.86
C ARG A 621 6.92 22.78 -16.30
N SER A 622 7.14 24.04 -16.61
CA SER A 622 7.06 24.53 -17.98
C SER A 622 8.28 24.12 -18.81
N ALA A 623 8.16 24.10 -20.13
CA ALA A 623 9.20 23.63 -21.05
C ALA A 623 10.53 24.41 -20.94
N ASP A 624 10.49 25.67 -20.51
CA ASP A 624 11.66 26.50 -20.21
C ASP A 624 12.42 26.09 -18.93
N ARG A 625 11.81 25.26 -18.09
CA ARG A 625 12.39 24.65 -16.87
C ARG A 625 12.47 23.14 -16.96
N ALA A 626 12.74 22.62 -18.13
CA ALA A 626 12.84 21.19 -18.38
C ALA A 626 13.87 20.51 -17.45
N VAL A 627 13.60 19.25 -17.09
CA VAL A 627 14.50 18.43 -16.28
C VAL A 627 15.78 18.18 -17.08
N HIS A 628 16.96 18.44 -16.48
CA HIS A 628 18.23 18.21 -17.14
C HIS A 628 18.50 16.69 -17.27
N VAL A 629 18.99 16.26 -18.43
CA VAL A 629 19.13 14.83 -18.76
C VAL A 629 20.12 14.06 -17.90
N ASP A 630 21.08 14.75 -17.30
CA ASP A 630 22.13 14.15 -16.46
C ASP A 630 21.91 14.35 -14.95
N ARG A 631 20.84 15.08 -14.56
CA ARG A 631 20.53 15.25 -13.14
C ARG A 631 19.74 14.06 -12.62
N PRO A 632 20.10 13.51 -11.44
CA PRO A 632 19.33 12.46 -10.80
C PRO A 632 17.88 12.91 -10.54
N PHE A 633 16.93 12.02 -10.78
CA PHE A 633 15.50 12.27 -10.54
C PHE A 633 15.25 12.72 -9.10
N LYS A 634 15.94 12.13 -8.12
CA LYS A 634 15.87 12.51 -6.71
C LYS A 634 16.21 13.99 -6.47
N ASP A 635 17.24 14.51 -7.16
CA ASP A 635 17.74 15.87 -6.97
C ASP A 635 16.85 16.93 -7.64
N VAL A 636 15.98 16.51 -8.56
CA VAL A 636 15.05 17.41 -9.24
C VAL A 636 13.64 17.35 -8.65
N GLY A 637 13.44 16.56 -7.59
CA GLY A 637 12.19 16.53 -6.82
C GLY A 637 11.27 15.36 -7.15
N PHE A 638 11.79 14.27 -7.74
CA PHE A 638 11.04 13.03 -7.88
C PHE A 638 10.93 12.32 -6.53
N ASP A 639 9.71 11.98 -6.16
CA ASP A 639 9.35 11.07 -5.08
C ASP A 639 8.76 9.77 -5.66
N SER A 640 8.26 8.89 -4.78
CA SER A 640 7.69 7.61 -5.20
C SER A 640 6.44 7.75 -6.09
N LEU A 641 5.66 8.82 -5.93
CA LEU A 641 4.46 9.06 -6.73
C LEU A 641 4.81 9.55 -8.13
N THR A 642 5.63 10.58 -8.22
CA THR A 642 6.10 11.12 -9.50
C THR A 642 6.90 10.08 -10.30
N ALA A 643 7.61 9.16 -9.61
CA ALA A 643 8.26 8.01 -10.24
C ALA A 643 7.24 7.06 -10.89
N VAL A 644 6.12 6.78 -10.20
CA VAL A 644 5.03 5.95 -10.74
C VAL A 644 4.31 6.65 -11.90
N GLU A 645 4.05 7.95 -11.80
CA GLU A 645 3.44 8.73 -12.87
C GLU A 645 4.33 8.76 -14.13
N LEU A 646 5.65 8.94 -13.94
CA LEU A 646 6.63 8.86 -15.04
C LEU A 646 6.61 7.48 -15.69
N ARG A 647 6.67 6.41 -14.88
CA ARG A 647 6.61 5.03 -15.39
C ARG A 647 5.32 4.76 -16.17
N ASN A 648 4.16 5.13 -15.61
CA ASN A 648 2.87 4.90 -16.27
C ASN A 648 2.79 5.66 -17.60
N GLY A 649 3.21 6.93 -17.63
CA GLY A 649 3.26 7.69 -18.86
C GLY A 649 4.23 7.13 -19.91
N LEU A 650 5.36 6.56 -19.47
CA LEU A 650 6.28 5.87 -20.36
C LEU A 650 5.72 4.53 -20.84
N ASN A 651 5.01 3.77 -20.00
CA ASN A 651 4.33 2.55 -20.42
C ASN A 651 3.30 2.82 -21.54
N ASP A 652 2.49 3.87 -21.38
CA ASP A 652 1.48 4.28 -22.37
C ASP A 652 2.10 4.69 -23.70
N GLU A 653 3.25 5.38 -23.68
CA GLU A 653 3.92 5.88 -24.88
C GLU A 653 4.79 4.82 -25.56
N THR A 654 5.45 3.96 -24.78
CA THR A 654 6.39 2.96 -25.31
C THR A 654 5.77 1.59 -25.53
N GLY A 655 4.63 1.30 -24.87
CA GLY A 655 4.02 -0.03 -24.84
C GLY A 655 4.83 -1.07 -24.06
N LEU A 656 5.86 -0.65 -23.33
CA LEU A 656 6.65 -1.51 -22.45
C LEU A 656 5.95 -1.71 -21.09
N ARG A 657 6.31 -2.78 -20.39
CA ARG A 657 5.92 -3.03 -19.00
C ARG A 657 7.11 -2.75 -18.08
N LEU A 658 7.29 -1.47 -17.76
CA LEU A 658 8.42 -1.03 -16.96
C LEU A 658 8.21 -1.35 -15.47
N PRO A 659 9.27 -1.77 -14.75
CA PRO A 659 9.17 -2.15 -13.35
C PRO A 659 8.89 -0.92 -12.44
N PRO A 660 8.31 -1.13 -11.25
CA PRO A 660 8.09 -0.04 -10.27
C PRO A 660 9.39 0.64 -9.79
N SER A 661 10.51 -0.08 -9.80
CA SER A 661 11.83 0.41 -9.40
C SER A 661 12.54 1.26 -10.47
N LEU A 662 11.94 1.44 -11.65
CA LEU A 662 12.54 2.05 -12.84
C LEU A 662 13.38 3.31 -12.59
N VAL A 663 12.85 4.25 -11.80
CA VAL A 663 13.52 5.54 -11.53
C VAL A 663 14.69 5.39 -10.55
N PHE A 664 14.68 4.33 -9.74
CA PHE A 664 15.76 4.00 -8.80
C PHE A 664 16.87 3.23 -9.50
N ASP A 665 16.52 2.30 -10.40
CA ASP A 665 17.46 1.50 -11.18
C ASP A 665 18.14 2.35 -12.26
N HIS A 666 17.43 3.36 -12.79
CA HIS A 666 17.91 4.28 -13.82
C HIS A 666 17.80 5.73 -13.32
N PRO A 667 18.74 6.19 -12.47
CA PRO A 667 18.58 7.39 -11.66
C PRO A 667 18.57 8.72 -12.42
N THR A 668 18.91 8.75 -13.70
CA THR A 668 18.84 9.97 -14.52
C THR A 668 18.01 9.75 -15.78
N PRO A 669 17.43 10.83 -16.37
CA PRO A 669 16.75 10.72 -17.66
C PRO A 669 17.57 10.07 -18.78
N ARG A 670 18.90 10.26 -18.77
CA ARG A 670 19.82 9.62 -19.71
C ARG A 670 19.83 8.10 -19.52
N HIS A 671 20.11 7.62 -18.32
CA HIS A 671 20.15 6.18 -18.04
C HIS A 671 18.83 5.50 -18.34
N LEU A 672 17.71 6.17 -18.02
CA LEU A 672 16.39 5.67 -18.31
C LEU A 672 16.11 5.60 -19.83
N ALA A 673 16.49 6.62 -20.59
CA ALA A 673 16.33 6.62 -22.05
C ALA A 673 17.20 5.53 -22.73
N ASP A 674 18.40 5.30 -22.22
CA ASP A 674 19.29 4.27 -22.75
C ASP A 674 18.70 2.87 -22.45
N HIS A 675 18.14 2.63 -21.27
CA HIS A 675 17.40 1.40 -20.94
C HIS A 675 16.17 1.20 -21.86
N LEU A 676 15.36 2.23 -22.08
CA LEU A 676 14.22 2.16 -23.01
C LEU A 676 14.66 1.84 -24.43
N HIS A 677 15.81 2.38 -24.88
CA HIS A 677 16.36 2.05 -26.18
C HIS A 677 16.69 0.55 -26.26
N ASP A 678 17.40 0.03 -25.27
CA ASP A 678 17.83 -1.35 -25.27
C ASP A 678 16.62 -2.32 -25.22
N GLU A 679 15.58 -2.02 -24.44
CA GLU A 679 14.33 -2.81 -24.38
C GLU A 679 13.49 -2.73 -25.67
N LEU A 680 13.40 -1.57 -26.30
CA LEU A 680 12.59 -1.36 -27.53
C LEU A 680 13.23 -2.00 -28.75
N PHE A 681 14.57 -1.97 -28.83
CA PHE A 681 15.34 -2.42 -29.98
C PHE A 681 16.12 -3.72 -29.71
N ALA A 682 15.93 -4.37 -28.57
CA ALA A 682 16.43 -5.72 -28.29
C ALA A 682 15.93 -6.69 -29.38
N GLY A 683 16.83 -7.11 -30.26
CA GLY A 683 16.52 -8.00 -31.40
C GLY A 683 16.34 -7.30 -32.75
N LEU A 684 16.47 -5.96 -32.81
CA LEU A 684 16.48 -5.18 -34.06
C LEU A 684 17.87 -4.71 -34.47
N GLU A 685 18.92 -5.08 -33.70
CA GLU A 685 20.30 -4.85 -34.11
C GLU A 685 20.62 -5.66 -35.36
N PRO A 686 21.22 -5.07 -36.40
CA PRO A 686 21.72 -5.85 -37.53
C PRO A 686 22.91 -6.68 -37.06
N GLY A 687 22.67 -7.96 -36.77
CA GLY A 687 23.66 -9.02 -36.83
C GLY A 687 24.55 -9.27 -35.63
N THR A 688 24.03 -9.95 -34.61
CA THR A 688 24.76 -11.00 -33.88
C THR A 688 23.90 -12.27 -33.73
N GLY A 689 23.24 -12.67 -34.80
CA GLY A 689 22.86 -14.06 -35.00
C GLY A 689 24.03 -14.77 -35.67
N PRO A 690 24.21 -16.11 -35.50
CA PRO A 690 25.18 -16.83 -36.29
C PRO A 690 24.85 -16.56 -37.74
N LEU A 691 25.80 -15.93 -38.44
CA LEU A 691 25.74 -15.76 -39.90
C LEU A 691 25.43 -17.13 -40.50
N PRO A 692 24.44 -17.24 -41.41
CA PRO A 692 24.36 -18.42 -42.23
C PRO A 692 25.72 -18.57 -42.92
N SER A 693 26.32 -19.75 -42.82
CA SER A 693 27.64 -20.06 -43.43
C SER A 693 27.64 -19.50 -44.83
N ALA A 694 28.48 -18.53 -45.09
CA ALA A 694 28.66 -17.91 -46.38
C ALA A 694 28.99 -19.03 -47.36
N THR A 695 28.27 -19.08 -48.46
CA THR A 695 28.62 -20.02 -49.54
C THR A 695 29.92 -19.52 -50.19
N GLU A 696 30.74 -20.45 -50.73
CA GLU A 696 31.99 -20.09 -51.46
C GLU A 696 31.74 -19.01 -52.51
N GLN A 697 30.51 -18.87 -53.00
CA GLN A 697 30.12 -17.82 -53.98
C GLN A 697 29.96 -16.47 -53.32
N ASP A 698 29.54 -16.37 -52.07
CA ASP A 698 29.39 -15.11 -51.37
C ASP A 698 30.73 -14.57 -50.87
N GLU A 699 31.65 -15.46 -50.50
CA GLU A 699 33.07 -15.12 -50.15
C GLU A 699 33.80 -14.58 -51.41
N ALA A 700 33.61 -15.21 -52.56
CA ALA A 700 34.20 -14.76 -53.82
C ALA A 700 33.70 -13.36 -54.23
N ARG A 701 32.37 -13.13 -54.10
CA ARG A 701 31.76 -11.81 -54.36
C ARG A 701 32.25 -10.71 -53.41
N LEU A 702 32.40 -11.03 -52.14
CA LEU A 702 32.92 -10.10 -51.14
C LEU A 702 34.39 -9.76 -51.40
N ARG A 703 35.19 -10.74 -51.76
CA ARG A 703 36.61 -10.57 -52.09
C ARG A 703 36.78 -9.71 -53.34
N ASP A 704 35.98 -9.94 -54.37
CA ASP A 704 35.99 -9.13 -55.60
C ASP A 704 35.51 -7.68 -55.34
N ALA A 705 34.52 -7.50 -54.49
CA ALA A 705 34.03 -6.17 -54.12
C ALA A 705 35.05 -5.38 -53.30
N LEU A 706 35.76 -6.05 -52.33
CA LEU A 706 36.83 -5.44 -51.56
C LEU A 706 38.06 -5.09 -52.40
N ALA A 707 38.40 -5.92 -53.41
CA ALA A 707 39.46 -5.66 -54.34
C ALA A 707 39.20 -4.51 -55.34
N ALA A 708 37.91 -4.20 -55.57
CA ALA A 708 37.52 -3.10 -56.45
C ALA A 708 37.56 -1.73 -55.78
N ILE A 709 37.71 -1.63 -54.45
CA ILE A 709 37.80 -0.33 -53.73
C ILE A 709 39.22 0.22 -53.81
N PRO A 710 39.44 1.43 -54.29
CA PRO A 710 40.75 2.06 -54.34
C PRO A 710 41.35 2.22 -52.95
N PHE A 711 42.66 1.99 -52.81
CA PHE A 711 43.38 2.06 -51.53
C PHE A 711 43.23 3.44 -50.83
N ALA A 712 43.15 4.51 -51.60
CA ALA A 712 42.92 5.85 -51.08
C ALA A 712 41.55 5.96 -50.32
N THR A 713 40.50 5.28 -50.80
CA THR A 713 39.16 5.25 -50.16
C THR A 713 39.17 4.47 -48.84
N TRP A 714 39.97 3.43 -48.74
CA TRP A 714 40.22 2.69 -47.50
C TRP A 714 40.89 3.55 -46.41
N GLN A 715 41.82 4.40 -46.82
CA GLN A 715 42.55 5.30 -45.94
C GLN A 715 41.67 6.48 -45.46
N GLU A 716 40.91 7.07 -46.37
CA GLU A 716 40.02 8.21 -46.04
C GLU A 716 38.79 7.82 -45.18
N SER A 717 38.31 6.57 -45.31
CA SER A 717 37.15 6.10 -44.57
C SER A 717 37.46 5.58 -43.18
N GLY A 718 38.76 5.44 -42.80
CA GLY A 718 39.16 4.82 -41.49
C GLY A 718 39.01 3.30 -41.43
N LEU A 719 38.43 2.66 -42.46
CA LEU A 719 38.18 1.22 -42.51
C LEU A 719 39.48 0.39 -42.55
N LEU A 720 40.57 0.96 -43.13
CA LEU A 720 41.85 0.30 -43.16
C LEU A 720 42.36 -0.02 -41.76
N THR A 721 42.28 0.92 -40.84
CA THR A 721 42.69 0.75 -39.43
C THR A 721 41.87 -0.31 -38.73
N ALA A 722 40.57 -0.35 -38.97
CA ALA A 722 39.66 -1.35 -38.35
C ALA A 722 39.91 -2.76 -38.89
N VAL A 723 40.18 -2.92 -40.17
CA VAL A 723 40.49 -4.24 -40.77
C VAL A 723 41.85 -4.75 -40.32
N LEU A 724 42.88 -3.88 -40.21
CA LEU A 724 44.19 -4.25 -39.68
C LEU A 724 44.10 -4.64 -38.22
N ALA A 725 43.33 -3.97 -37.38
CA ALA A 725 43.12 -4.32 -35.99
C ALA A 725 42.38 -5.67 -35.83
N LEU A 726 41.49 -6.02 -36.74
CA LEU A 726 40.84 -7.34 -36.75
C LEU A 726 41.82 -8.44 -37.18
N ALA A 727 42.68 -8.19 -38.17
CA ALA A 727 43.69 -9.15 -38.61
C ALA A 727 44.78 -9.39 -37.55
N GLU A 728 45.15 -8.39 -36.75
CA GLU A 728 46.11 -8.55 -35.64
C GLU A 728 45.54 -9.30 -34.42
N ASN A 729 44.20 -9.28 -34.27
CA ASN A 729 43.55 -9.99 -33.17
C ASN A 729 43.33 -11.48 -33.44
N ASP A 730 43.34 -11.93 -34.72
CA ASP A 730 43.18 -13.32 -35.10
C ASP A 730 44.46 -14.14 -34.91
N ASP A 731 45.63 -13.46 -34.90
CA ASP A 731 46.96 -14.11 -34.71
C ASP A 731 47.27 -14.48 -33.22
N ARG A 732 46.36 -14.09 -32.27
CA ARG A 732 46.53 -14.37 -30.83
C ARG A 732 45.77 -15.58 -30.31
N THR A 733 45.07 -16.34 -31.15
CA THR A 733 44.28 -17.50 -30.72
C THR A 733 44.82 -18.88 -31.09
N THR A 734 46.11 -19.00 -31.51
CA THR A 734 46.78 -20.31 -31.68
C THR A 734 48.13 -20.29 -30.98
N ASP A 735 48.17 -20.65 -29.70
CA ASP A 735 49.08 -21.60 -29.04
C ASP A 735 48.98 -21.56 -27.53
N ALA A 736 48.51 -22.63 -26.91
CA ALA A 736 48.79 -22.95 -25.52
C ALA A 736 49.80 -24.09 -25.48
N PRO A 737 50.75 -24.17 -24.53
CA PRO A 737 50.52 -25.00 -23.36
C PRO A 737 51.16 -24.47 -22.07
N PRO A 738 50.98 -25.22 -20.94
CA PRO A 738 51.00 -24.65 -19.60
C PRO A 738 52.36 -24.71 -18.91
N ARG A 739 52.57 -23.89 -17.86
CA ARG A 739 53.36 -24.22 -16.65
C ARG A 739 53.51 -23.07 -15.65
N ASP A 740 53.05 -23.37 -14.46
CA ASP A 740 53.72 -23.29 -13.15
C ASP A 740 54.47 -22.03 -12.71
N ASP A 741 53.95 -21.54 -11.59
CA ASP A 741 54.62 -21.05 -10.37
C ASP A 741 55.51 -19.79 -10.37
N ALA A 742 55.13 -18.99 -9.38
CA ALA A 742 55.94 -18.15 -8.50
C ALA A 742 56.43 -16.78 -9.01
N GLY A 743 55.99 -15.76 -8.31
CA GLY A 743 56.67 -14.48 -8.27
C GLY A 743 55.71 -13.31 -8.00
N ALA A 744 55.45 -13.07 -6.71
CA ALA A 744 54.90 -11.82 -6.23
C ALA A 744 55.79 -10.65 -6.63
N ASP A 745 55.22 -9.61 -7.23
CA ASP A 745 55.73 -8.27 -6.98
C ASP A 745 54.58 -7.26 -7.02
N ALA A 746 54.60 -6.46 -5.95
CA ALA A 746 53.59 -5.48 -5.60
C ALA A 746 53.56 -4.32 -6.60
N VAL A 747 52.38 -4.06 -7.15
CA VAL A 747 52.07 -2.73 -7.70
C VAL A 747 51.40 -1.95 -6.58
N ALA A 748 52.06 -0.89 -6.12
CA ALA A 748 51.59 0.03 -5.10
C ALA A 748 50.25 0.66 -5.55
N ALA A 749 49.23 0.48 -4.73
CA ALA A 749 47.95 1.22 -4.88
C ALA A 749 48.23 2.69 -4.58
N VAL A 750 47.90 3.54 -5.54
CA VAL A 750 47.84 5.01 -5.34
C VAL A 750 46.56 5.32 -4.61
N ASP A 751 46.65 6.06 -3.50
CA ASP A 751 45.56 6.36 -2.63
C ASP A 751 44.59 7.34 -3.31
N ALA A 752 43.27 7.20 -3.07
CA ALA A 752 42.22 7.98 -3.70
C ALA A 752 42.31 9.49 -3.41
N ASP A 753 42.99 9.89 -2.33
CA ASP A 753 43.22 11.28 -1.96
C ASP A 753 44.30 11.95 -2.78
N ASP A 754 45.25 11.19 -3.36
CA ASP A 754 46.29 11.73 -4.22
C ASP A 754 45.81 12.03 -5.65
N ILE A 755 44.75 11.35 -6.11
CA ILE A 755 44.16 11.58 -7.43
C ILE A 755 43.42 12.91 -7.50
N GLY A 756 42.86 13.38 -6.37
CA GLY A 756 42.15 14.66 -6.27
C GLY A 756 43.01 15.92 -6.36
N ALA A 757 44.32 15.78 -6.25
CA ALA A 757 45.28 16.89 -6.28
C ALA A 757 46.07 17.01 -7.60
N MET A 758 45.85 16.12 -8.57
CA MET A 758 46.55 16.09 -9.85
C MET A 758 45.91 17.00 -10.88
N ASP A 759 46.69 17.67 -11.70
CA ASP A 759 46.17 18.42 -12.84
C ASP A 759 45.80 17.49 -14.02
N VAL A 760 45.10 18.04 -15.01
CA VAL A 760 44.56 17.27 -16.13
C VAL A 760 45.65 16.57 -16.96
N ASP A 761 46.85 17.18 -17.09
CA ASP A 761 47.95 16.62 -17.87
C ASP A 761 48.62 15.43 -17.13
N ALA A 762 48.70 15.49 -15.80
CA ALA A 762 49.19 14.38 -14.96
C ALA A 762 48.22 13.19 -14.96
N LEU A 763 46.90 13.42 -14.96
CA LEU A 763 45.89 12.37 -15.06
C LEU A 763 45.88 11.69 -16.45
N VAL A 764 46.15 12.42 -17.51
CA VAL A 764 46.26 11.87 -18.87
C VAL A 764 47.52 10.98 -19.00
N GLN A 765 48.64 11.37 -18.38
CA GLN A 765 49.88 10.56 -18.39
C GLN A 765 49.72 9.30 -17.56
N LEU A 766 49.03 9.35 -16.42
CA LEU A 766 48.73 8.16 -15.62
C LEU A 766 47.85 7.15 -16.37
N ALA A 767 46.88 7.66 -17.14
CA ALA A 767 45.98 6.84 -17.96
C ALA A 767 46.66 6.21 -19.20
N LEU A 768 47.78 6.79 -19.67
CA LEU A 768 48.56 6.29 -20.80
C LEU A 768 49.73 5.35 -20.37
N GLY A 769 49.93 5.10 -19.09
CA GLY A 769 50.89 4.13 -18.58
C GLY A 769 52.37 4.61 -18.55
N ASP A 770 52.62 5.91 -18.74
CA ASP A 770 53.96 6.50 -18.61
C ASP A 770 54.14 7.04 -17.18
N THR A 771 54.95 6.33 -16.40
CA THR A 771 55.41 6.83 -15.09
C THR A 771 56.58 7.80 -15.31
N PRO A 772 56.51 9.05 -14.81
CA PRO A 772 57.66 9.93 -14.83
C PRO A 772 58.72 9.43 -13.86
N SER A 773 59.95 9.39 -14.36
CA SER A 773 61.20 9.02 -13.66
C SER A 773 61.56 10.02 -12.54
#